data_a073cc58b5a3232252953b21968239cb
#
_entry.id   a073cc58b5a3232252953b21968239cb
#
_cell.length_a   1.000
_cell.length_b   1.000
_cell.length_c   1.000
_cell.angle_alpha   90.00
_cell.angle_beta   90.00
_cell.angle_gamma   90.00
#
_symmetry.space_group_name_H-M   'P 1'
#
loop_
_entity.id
_entity.type
_entity.pdbx_description
1 polymer ?
#
loop_
_entity_poly.entity_id
_entity_poly.type
_entity_poly.pdbx_seq_one_letter_code
_entity_poly.pdbx_strand_id
1 'polypeptide(L)'
;MAELNLKQITDKLNSEFASDIRKLVFWYDANAEFQEDIDSIELENAKVLHLEPDNQFYIKYFLEREDTTTNYLVYAPFAKPSIRDNHLADTIRYSKEFFADRASLLTLDLGIDERYKPVIQHYIKFFANKDRTQKFYDLEIENFNRSTIEVALMSVLCKDKTASFEEVLRSILTDDGLQDNKYLAEFEKYDLLSAFWQQADVAFGYNDPKPTLEKLVITMFVTYAAKSIHTDMPQAWKPFISYKFGNIIAFMDNLMNSYLYGTRFDEISEIIYNAINGKNYLEKMEVETLVDCNNFAGVDELLISWIIGRLENEDIGAKLNGKTIPELCVERRKQHFGKNFRSEYFILQNAFDMIAEGKYQPVSGIKNLVKEYTESTYKIDRYYRYFYFYFDKLEDTTQFEKIRELVENIYTNEYLNRITVNWNNELADADGETGLTLQRDFFARHINYSKDRVVVIISDALRFEVAHTLFEKMQADEKCNASIGAMQGVLPSYTPLGMASLLPHKTIEYSPSYDVLVDGKACSSTEQREAILKEYKVNSKCVQFDSMKTMKQADLRSIFTGQDVVYIYHNQIDARGDKAASENEVFTACEEAIEEIYTLIKRVASQANTYHFIVTADHGFIYKRDKIQATDKIAGAASKSNSVGQRYSISAEEIKADGVCHTTVGKVLGSVDERIVSFPLASDIFKVAGAGQNFVHGGCSPQEMLVPMIDVKVDKGKKETSLAEIALVSLTSKITNLITTLDFVQTEPVSDVVKETSYRVYFISDSNEKISNENIVIADKKDKDTTKRMFRLRFNFKNKKYDKSQKYYLVAYDDKNDIEVLRHEIIMDIAFADDFGFFG
;
A
#
# COMPACT_ATOMS: atom_id res chain seq x y z
N MET A 1 39.66 6.04 -18.16
CA MET A 1 40.38 4.85 -17.67
C MET A 1 40.78 3.90 -18.80
N ALA A 2 39.97 3.64 -19.84
CA ALA A 2 40.51 2.96 -21.05
C ALA A 2 41.72 3.70 -21.67
N GLU A 3 41.80 5.03 -21.55
CA GLU A 3 42.97 5.84 -21.92
C GLU A 3 44.21 5.57 -21.03
N LEU A 4 44.05 5.18 -19.75
CA LEU A 4 45.18 4.88 -18.87
C LEU A 4 45.92 3.61 -19.27
N ASN A 5 45.21 2.58 -19.70
CA ASN A 5 45.83 1.32 -20.17
C ASN A 5 46.67 1.50 -21.42
N LEU A 6 46.17 2.28 -22.40
CA LEU A 6 46.90 2.62 -23.62
C LEU A 6 48.06 3.54 -23.29
N LYS A 7 47.94 4.47 -22.33
CA LYS A 7 49.01 5.37 -21.90
C LYS A 7 50.22 4.61 -21.35
N GLN A 8 49.99 3.59 -20.50
CA GLN A 8 51.10 2.78 -19.95
C GLN A 8 51.83 2.00 -21.06
N ILE A 9 51.06 1.43 -22.02
CA ILE A 9 51.68 0.79 -23.21
C ILE A 9 52.47 1.82 -24.01
N THR A 10 51.85 2.98 -24.26
CA THR A 10 52.46 4.07 -25.01
C THR A 10 53.75 4.57 -24.33
N ASP A 11 53.70 4.83 -23.01
CA ASP A 11 54.87 5.28 -22.23
C ASP A 11 56.00 4.25 -22.28
N LYS A 12 55.70 2.96 -22.14
CA LYS A 12 56.64 1.87 -22.20
C LYS A 12 57.25 1.73 -23.62
N LEU A 13 56.42 1.80 -24.65
CA LEU A 13 56.88 1.78 -26.04
C LEU A 13 57.70 3.02 -26.35
N ASN A 14 57.32 4.20 -25.93
CA ASN A 14 58.11 5.43 -26.12
C ASN A 14 59.44 5.34 -25.39
N SER A 15 59.50 4.73 -24.21
CA SER A 15 60.78 4.48 -23.53
C SER A 15 61.69 3.54 -24.30
N GLU A 16 61.13 2.57 -25.03
CA GLU A 16 61.90 1.67 -25.93
C GLU A 16 62.45 2.41 -27.12
N PHE A 17 61.75 3.40 -27.68
CA PHE A 17 62.15 4.21 -28.83
C PHE A 17 62.92 5.48 -28.50
N ALA A 18 63.28 5.71 -27.23
CA ALA A 18 63.99 6.90 -26.77
C ALA A 18 65.50 6.93 -27.12
N SER A 19 66.03 6.02 -27.94
CA SER A 19 67.46 5.94 -28.29
C SER A 19 67.74 6.47 -29.67
N ASP A 20 68.99 7.01 -29.90
CA ASP A 20 69.42 7.53 -31.15
C ASP A 20 69.72 6.43 -32.26
N ILE A 21 69.58 5.18 -31.85
CA ILE A 21 69.75 4.04 -32.73
C ILE A 21 68.41 3.56 -33.25
N ARG A 22 68.27 3.34 -34.54
CA ARG A 22 67.03 2.78 -35.12
C ARG A 22 66.65 1.50 -34.43
N LYS A 23 65.36 1.41 -33.97
CA LYS A 23 64.79 0.23 -33.35
C LYS A 23 63.57 -0.26 -34.10
N LEU A 24 63.44 -1.60 -34.17
CA LEU A 24 62.26 -2.30 -34.55
C LEU A 24 61.74 -3.04 -33.30
N VAL A 25 60.48 -2.85 -32.97
CA VAL A 25 59.83 -3.55 -31.87
C VAL A 25 58.69 -4.36 -32.46
N PHE A 26 58.73 -5.67 -32.24
CA PHE A 26 57.69 -6.59 -32.71
C PHE A 26 56.73 -6.92 -31.56
N TRP A 27 55.44 -6.73 -31.81
CA TRP A 27 54.40 -7.12 -30.90
C TRP A 27 53.43 -8.10 -31.56
N TYR A 28 53.57 -9.38 -31.22
CA TYR A 28 52.64 -10.44 -31.59
C TYR A 28 51.55 -10.57 -30.55
N ASP A 29 50.38 -10.04 -30.88
CA ASP A 29 49.17 -10.11 -30.08
C ASP A 29 48.36 -11.34 -30.49
N ALA A 30 48.67 -12.49 -29.84
CA ALA A 30 48.17 -13.79 -30.24
C ALA A 30 46.64 -13.92 -30.25
N ASN A 31 45.97 -13.11 -29.48
CA ASN A 31 44.53 -13.12 -29.32
C ASN A 31 43.84 -11.89 -29.94
N ALA A 32 44.61 -11.01 -30.64
CA ALA A 32 44.13 -9.75 -31.21
C ALA A 32 43.44 -8.82 -30.16
N GLU A 33 43.94 -8.83 -28.92
CA GLU A 33 43.35 -8.09 -27.79
C GLU A 33 43.42 -6.56 -27.96
N PHE A 34 44.40 -6.06 -28.75
CA PHE A 34 44.64 -4.63 -28.97
C PHE A 34 44.33 -4.20 -30.42
N GLN A 35 43.78 -5.05 -31.26
CA GLN A 35 43.58 -4.77 -32.69
C GLN A 35 42.77 -3.49 -32.97
N GLU A 36 41.78 -3.20 -32.15
CA GLU A 36 40.96 -2.00 -32.28
C GLU A 36 41.61 -0.75 -31.67
N ASP A 37 42.57 -0.93 -30.78
CA ASP A 37 43.18 0.14 -30.00
C ASP A 37 44.56 0.57 -30.53
N ILE A 38 45.22 -0.25 -31.34
CA ILE A 38 46.61 -0.05 -31.75
C ILE A 38 46.84 1.25 -32.54
N ASP A 39 45.84 1.66 -33.34
CA ASP A 39 45.93 2.87 -34.17
C ASP A 39 45.72 4.16 -33.35
N SER A 40 45.29 4.03 -32.11
CA SER A 40 45.12 5.14 -31.14
C SER A 40 46.40 5.38 -30.32
N ILE A 41 47.43 4.53 -30.47
CA ILE A 41 48.71 4.70 -29.77
C ILE A 41 49.59 5.75 -30.50
N GLU A 42 49.80 6.88 -29.86
CA GLU A 42 50.65 7.95 -30.32
C GLU A 42 52.12 7.74 -29.90
N LEU A 43 52.96 7.29 -30.81
CA LEU A 43 54.39 7.08 -30.57
C LEU A 43 55.17 8.35 -30.96
N GLU A 44 55.98 8.87 -30.03
CA GLU A 44 56.78 10.11 -30.25
C GLU A 44 57.84 9.95 -31.32
N ASN A 45 58.55 8.80 -31.33
CA ASN A 45 59.72 8.55 -32.20
C ASN A 45 59.60 7.29 -33.05
N ALA A 46 58.39 6.76 -33.28
CA ALA A 46 58.16 5.57 -34.06
C ALA A 46 56.80 5.61 -34.78
N LYS A 47 56.63 4.76 -35.78
CA LYS A 47 55.35 4.54 -36.48
C LYS A 47 54.84 3.14 -36.23
N VAL A 48 53.52 2.98 -36.22
CA VAL A 48 52.87 1.65 -36.20
C VAL A 48 52.88 1.08 -37.61
N LEU A 49 53.28 -0.19 -37.74
CA LEU A 49 53.25 -0.94 -38.98
C LEU A 49 52.49 -2.25 -38.79
N HIS A 50 51.42 -2.43 -39.54
CA HIS A 50 50.54 -3.61 -39.40
C HIS A 50 51.14 -4.81 -40.17
N LEU A 51 51.35 -5.90 -39.41
CA LEU A 51 51.81 -7.16 -39.97
C LEU A 51 50.60 -8.11 -40.11
N GLU A 52 50.41 -8.63 -41.31
CA GLU A 52 49.36 -9.63 -41.63
C GLU A 52 50.04 -10.93 -42.09
N PRO A 53 49.33 -12.07 -42.04
CA PRO A 53 49.89 -13.37 -42.45
C PRO A 53 50.44 -13.38 -43.91
N ASP A 54 49.85 -12.60 -44.80
CA ASP A 54 50.12 -12.57 -46.21
C ASP A 54 51.08 -11.43 -46.66
N ASN A 55 51.34 -10.46 -45.74
CA ASN A 55 52.22 -9.31 -46.09
C ASN A 55 53.64 -9.42 -45.54
N GLN A 56 54.08 -10.52 -44.95
CA GLN A 56 55.34 -10.67 -44.22
C GLN A 56 56.55 -10.39 -45.05
N PHE A 57 56.57 -10.86 -46.29
CA PHE A 57 57.71 -10.59 -47.28
C PHE A 57 57.79 -9.11 -47.64
N TYR A 58 56.65 -8.48 -47.86
CA TYR A 58 56.62 -7.05 -48.15
C TYR A 58 57.12 -6.25 -46.96
N ILE A 59 56.66 -6.54 -45.79
CA ILE A 59 57.06 -5.85 -44.53
C ILE A 59 58.61 -6.03 -44.35
N LYS A 60 59.11 -7.24 -44.55
CA LYS A 60 60.55 -7.48 -44.46
C LYS A 60 61.35 -6.61 -45.49
N TYR A 61 60.92 -6.63 -46.75
CA TYR A 61 61.56 -5.82 -47.82
C TYR A 61 61.45 -4.33 -47.45
N PHE A 62 60.31 -3.86 -47.01
CA PHE A 62 60.13 -2.47 -46.61
C PHE A 62 61.07 -2.09 -45.46
N LEU A 63 61.18 -2.83 -44.41
CA LEU A 63 61.99 -2.54 -43.21
C LEU A 63 63.53 -2.61 -43.54
N GLU A 64 63.95 -3.49 -44.45
CA GLU A 64 65.38 -3.74 -44.71
C GLU A 64 65.87 -3.01 -45.91
N ARG A 65 65.04 -2.51 -46.85
CA ARG A 65 65.42 -1.93 -48.06
C ARG A 65 64.86 -0.56 -48.41
N GLU A 66 63.62 -0.32 -48.07
CA GLU A 66 62.91 0.93 -48.38
C GLU A 66 63.06 1.96 -47.30
N ASP A 67 62.75 1.64 -46.10
CA ASP A 67 62.92 2.54 -44.93
C ASP A 67 63.81 1.91 -43.86
N THR A 68 65.10 2.27 -43.97
CA THR A 68 66.12 1.76 -43.04
C THR A 68 66.45 2.71 -41.89
N THR A 69 65.71 3.84 -41.74
CA THR A 69 66.01 4.91 -40.79
C THR A 69 64.92 5.09 -39.73
N THR A 70 63.67 4.87 -40.06
CA THR A 70 62.57 5.11 -39.19
C THR A 70 62.39 3.96 -38.16
N ASN A 71 62.01 4.29 -36.90
CA ASN A 71 61.60 3.31 -35.89
C ASN A 71 60.21 2.81 -36.21
N TYR A 72 59.96 1.51 -35.97
CA TYR A 72 58.68 0.90 -36.19
C TYR A 72 58.29 -0.01 -35.04
N LEU A 73 57.00 0.16 -34.57
CA LEU A 73 56.26 -0.86 -33.85
C LEU A 73 55.56 -1.75 -34.89
N VAL A 74 56.03 -2.98 -35.06
CA VAL A 74 55.45 -3.95 -35.98
C VAL A 74 54.40 -4.73 -35.18
N TYR A 75 53.15 -4.43 -35.38
CA TYR A 75 52.02 -5.07 -34.68
C TYR A 75 51.39 -6.17 -35.51
N ALA A 76 51.26 -7.36 -34.93
CA ALA A 76 50.66 -8.54 -35.53
C ALA A 76 49.50 -9.03 -34.70
N PRO A 77 48.23 -8.93 -35.13
CA PRO A 77 47.05 -9.42 -34.38
C PRO A 77 46.86 -10.94 -34.48
N PHE A 78 47.97 -11.69 -34.34
CA PHE A 78 48.01 -13.15 -34.40
C PHE A 78 49.23 -13.69 -33.66
N ALA A 79 49.17 -14.99 -33.31
CA ALA A 79 50.27 -15.66 -32.64
C ALA A 79 51.57 -15.68 -33.51
N LYS A 80 52.71 -15.48 -32.85
CA LYS A 80 54.00 -15.55 -33.51
C LYS A 80 54.16 -16.90 -34.25
N PRO A 81 54.36 -16.89 -35.56
CA PRO A 81 54.55 -18.14 -36.36
C PRO A 81 55.81 -18.91 -35.93
N SER A 82 55.84 -20.21 -36.23
CA SER A 82 57.05 -21.02 -36.01
C SER A 82 58.26 -20.49 -36.81
N ILE A 83 59.46 -20.75 -36.36
CA ILE A 83 60.67 -20.22 -37.02
C ILE A 83 60.72 -20.53 -38.56
N ARG A 84 60.12 -21.67 -38.96
CA ARG A 84 60.04 -22.10 -40.36
C ARG A 84 59.04 -21.30 -41.20
N ASP A 85 57.97 -20.82 -40.53
CA ASP A 85 56.88 -20.16 -41.19
C ASP A 85 56.93 -18.64 -41.00
N ASN A 86 57.86 -18.15 -40.18
CA ASN A 86 58.05 -16.75 -39.89
C ASN A 86 59.11 -16.15 -40.84
N HIS A 87 58.66 -15.45 -41.86
CA HIS A 87 59.52 -14.86 -42.84
C HIS A 87 60.33 -13.65 -42.34
N LEU A 88 60.02 -13.16 -41.11
CA LEU A 88 60.77 -12.10 -40.42
C LEU A 88 61.64 -12.65 -39.29
N ALA A 89 61.84 -13.98 -39.17
CA ALA A 89 62.55 -14.60 -38.07
C ALA A 89 64.00 -14.09 -37.88
N ASP A 90 64.68 -13.77 -38.95
CA ASP A 90 66.02 -13.16 -38.92
C ASP A 90 65.98 -11.71 -38.48
N THR A 91 65.05 -10.90 -39.01
CA THR A 91 64.85 -9.49 -38.63
C THR A 91 64.50 -9.37 -37.11
N ILE A 92 63.66 -10.28 -36.63
CA ILE A 92 63.30 -10.32 -35.21
C ILE A 92 64.49 -10.59 -34.27
N ARG A 93 65.52 -11.37 -34.74
CA ARG A 93 66.75 -11.65 -33.95
C ARG A 93 67.56 -10.41 -33.61
N TYR A 94 67.49 -9.39 -34.46
CA TYR A 94 68.15 -8.09 -34.33
C TYR A 94 67.18 -6.99 -33.80
N SER A 95 65.97 -7.35 -33.45
CA SER A 95 64.90 -6.45 -33.02
C SER A 95 64.52 -6.74 -31.56
N LYS A 96 63.64 -5.93 -31.00
CA LYS A 96 63.07 -6.16 -29.67
C LYS A 96 61.68 -6.74 -29.82
N GLU A 97 61.35 -7.64 -28.94
CA GLU A 97 59.96 -8.13 -28.80
C GLU A 97 59.28 -7.44 -27.63
N PHE A 98 58.06 -7.01 -27.89
CA PHE A 98 57.18 -6.39 -26.87
C PHE A 98 56.02 -7.35 -26.55
N PHE A 99 55.68 -7.43 -25.33
CA PHE A 99 54.58 -8.25 -24.86
C PHE A 99 53.73 -7.43 -23.91
N ALA A 100 52.48 -7.31 -24.23
CA ALA A 100 51.44 -6.83 -23.33
C ALA A 100 50.24 -7.73 -23.46
N ASP A 101 49.62 -8.01 -22.35
CA ASP A 101 48.36 -8.70 -22.31
C ASP A 101 47.33 -7.85 -21.50
N ARG A 102 46.12 -7.82 -21.97
CA ARG A 102 45.05 -7.00 -21.41
C ARG A 102 44.72 -7.35 -19.98
N ALA A 103 44.84 -8.61 -19.60
CA ALA A 103 44.62 -9.05 -18.24
C ALA A 103 45.65 -8.49 -17.25
N SER A 104 46.92 -8.42 -17.63
CA SER A 104 47.98 -7.77 -16.79
C SER A 104 47.68 -6.31 -16.57
N LEU A 105 47.28 -5.59 -17.62
CA LEU A 105 46.97 -4.17 -17.51
C LEU A 105 45.76 -3.91 -16.65
N LEU A 106 44.67 -4.69 -16.82
CA LEU A 106 43.47 -4.62 -16.00
C LEU A 106 43.77 -4.95 -14.56
N THR A 107 44.59 -5.97 -14.31
CA THR A 107 45.00 -6.38 -12.94
C THR A 107 45.73 -5.25 -12.23
N LEU A 108 46.65 -4.59 -12.94
CA LEU A 108 47.41 -3.47 -12.40
C LEU A 108 46.54 -2.23 -12.16
N ASP A 109 45.69 -1.86 -13.12
CA ASP A 109 44.81 -0.69 -13.02
C ASP A 109 43.78 -0.81 -11.87
N LEU A 110 43.23 -2.01 -11.69
CA LEU A 110 42.26 -2.30 -10.65
C LEU A 110 42.93 -2.50 -9.29
N GLY A 111 44.27 -2.56 -9.23
CA GLY A 111 44.99 -2.90 -7.99
C GLY A 111 44.70 -4.33 -7.51
N ILE A 112 44.37 -5.23 -8.45
CA ILE A 112 44.06 -6.64 -8.14
C ILE A 112 45.39 -7.37 -7.90
N ASP A 113 45.46 -8.22 -6.88
CA ASP A 113 46.62 -9.07 -6.62
C ASP A 113 46.89 -9.98 -7.82
N GLU A 114 48.17 -10.11 -8.26
CA GLU A 114 48.58 -10.85 -9.46
C GLU A 114 48.14 -12.32 -9.48
N ARG A 115 47.90 -12.92 -8.31
CA ARG A 115 47.34 -14.28 -8.19
C ARG A 115 45.94 -14.43 -8.81
N TYR A 116 45.18 -13.33 -8.98
CA TYR A 116 43.85 -13.34 -9.61
C TYR A 116 43.89 -12.95 -11.10
N LYS A 117 45.07 -12.63 -11.68
CA LYS A 117 45.25 -12.43 -13.13
C LYS A 117 44.65 -13.57 -13.98
N PRO A 118 44.79 -14.86 -13.62
CA PRO A 118 44.15 -15.95 -14.37
C PRO A 118 42.64 -15.85 -14.43
N VAL A 119 41.98 -15.24 -13.41
CA VAL A 119 40.53 -15.01 -13.40
C VAL A 119 40.17 -13.93 -14.41
N ILE A 120 40.89 -12.80 -14.41
CA ILE A 120 40.71 -11.74 -15.40
C ILE A 120 40.94 -12.26 -16.83
N GLN A 121 42.01 -13.09 -17.05
CA GLN A 121 42.29 -13.71 -18.32
C GLN A 121 41.19 -14.66 -18.80
N HIS A 122 40.59 -15.40 -17.91
CA HIS A 122 39.44 -16.29 -18.18
C HIS A 122 38.24 -15.49 -18.73
N TYR A 123 37.96 -14.31 -18.15
CA TYR A 123 36.84 -13.45 -18.53
C TYR A 123 37.24 -12.32 -19.51
N ILE A 124 38.38 -12.43 -20.22
CA ILE A 124 38.90 -11.36 -21.09
C ILE A 124 37.88 -10.95 -22.16
N LYS A 125 37.05 -11.86 -22.66
CA LYS A 125 35.96 -11.59 -23.59
C LYS A 125 34.96 -10.54 -23.05
N PHE A 126 34.71 -10.54 -21.74
CA PHE A 126 33.86 -9.54 -21.12
C PHE A 126 34.49 -8.16 -21.23
N PHE A 127 35.78 -8.04 -20.93
CA PHE A 127 36.54 -6.79 -20.92
C PHE A 127 36.92 -6.25 -22.32
N ALA A 128 36.60 -6.99 -23.40
CA ALA A 128 36.78 -6.52 -24.76
C ALA A 128 35.88 -5.31 -25.11
N ASN A 129 34.80 -5.08 -24.37
CA ASN A 129 33.92 -3.95 -24.60
C ASN A 129 34.18 -2.84 -23.59
N LYS A 130 34.49 -1.62 -24.05
CA LYS A 130 34.84 -0.46 -23.22
C LYS A 130 33.73 -0.07 -22.22
N ASP A 131 32.50 -0.15 -22.66
CA ASP A 131 31.32 0.21 -21.84
C ASP A 131 31.13 -0.74 -20.64
N ARG A 132 31.27 -2.06 -20.86
CA ARG A 132 31.25 -3.05 -19.81
C ARG A 132 32.42 -2.91 -18.84
N THR A 133 33.60 -2.68 -19.37
CA THR A 133 34.78 -2.45 -18.56
C THR A 133 34.62 -1.23 -17.66
N GLN A 134 34.13 -0.11 -18.21
CA GLN A 134 33.86 1.09 -17.44
C GLN A 134 32.83 0.83 -16.32
N LYS A 135 31.73 0.12 -16.61
CA LYS A 135 30.71 -0.26 -15.60
C LYS A 135 31.28 -1.17 -14.51
N PHE A 136 32.25 -2.02 -14.85
CA PHE A 136 32.94 -2.85 -13.86
C PHE A 136 33.79 -1.97 -12.90
N TYR A 137 34.49 -0.95 -13.43
CA TYR A 137 35.21 0.03 -12.60
C TYR A 137 34.25 0.83 -11.70
N ASP A 138 33.09 1.21 -12.22
CA ASP A 138 32.09 2.00 -11.51
C ASP A 138 31.48 1.27 -10.29
N LEU A 139 31.63 -0.08 -10.19
CA LEU A 139 31.21 -0.87 -9.04
C LEU A 139 32.10 -0.68 -7.81
N GLU A 140 33.28 -0.06 -7.96
CA GLU A 140 34.23 0.30 -6.90
C GLU A 140 34.50 -0.87 -5.92
N ILE A 141 34.92 -2.02 -6.43
CA ILE A 141 35.19 -3.23 -5.64
C ILE A 141 36.49 -3.04 -4.85
N GLU A 142 36.40 -3.14 -3.53
CA GLU A 142 37.58 -2.94 -2.65
C GLU A 142 38.37 -4.23 -2.42
N ASN A 143 37.68 -5.37 -2.29
CA ASN A 143 38.31 -6.64 -1.99
C ASN A 143 38.16 -7.60 -3.14
N PHE A 144 39.19 -7.70 -3.99
CA PHE A 144 39.17 -8.59 -5.13
C PHE A 144 39.53 -10.03 -4.73
N ASN A 145 38.64 -10.93 -5.06
CA ASN A 145 38.86 -12.37 -5.10
C ASN A 145 38.02 -12.95 -6.25
N ARG A 146 38.17 -14.23 -6.54
CA ARG A 146 37.46 -14.88 -7.65
C ARG A 146 35.94 -14.65 -7.56
N SER A 147 35.34 -14.88 -6.40
CA SER A 147 33.90 -14.73 -6.17
C SER A 147 33.43 -13.29 -6.37
N THR A 148 34.15 -12.29 -5.82
CA THR A 148 33.76 -10.88 -5.98
C THR A 148 33.93 -10.39 -7.40
N ILE A 149 34.93 -10.87 -8.14
CA ILE A 149 35.10 -10.56 -9.57
C ILE A 149 33.92 -11.14 -10.36
N GLU A 150 33.60 -12.43 -10.17
CA GLU A 150 32.49 -13.09 -10.89
C GLU A 150 31.13 -12.44 -10.58
N VAL A 151 30.86 -12.09 -9.32
CA VAL A 151 29.63 -11.38 -8.95
C VAL A 151 29.58 -9.99 -9.62
N ALA A 152 30.69 -9.26 -9.65
CA ALA A 152 30.74 -7.96 -10.31
C ALA A 152 30.51 -8.05 -11.82
N LEU A 153 31.06 -9.07 -12.49
CA LEU A 153 30.79 -9.31 -13.91
C LEU A 153 29.30 -9.58 -14.16
N MET A 154 28.66 -10.40 -13.31
CA MET A 154 27.23 -10.68 -13.38
C MET A 154 26.40 -9.41 -13.10
N SER A 155 26.78 -8.60 -12.09
CA SER A 155 26.11 -7.33 -11.77
C SER A 155 26.13 -6.35 -12.95
N VAL A 156 27.26 -6.24 -13.66
CA VAL A 156 27.36 -5.41 -14.87
C VAL A 156 26.42 -5.90 -15.98
N LEU A 157 26.32 -7.23 -16.19
CA LEU A 157 25.42 -7.81 -17.18
C LEU A 157 23.94 -7.60 -16.82
N CYS A 158 23.61 -7.66 -15.54
CA CYS A 158 22.28 -7.33 -15.02
C CYS A 158 22.00 -5.81 -14.98
N LYS A 159 23.01 -4.98 -15.24
CA LYS A 159 22.97 -3.51 -15.11
C LYS A 159 22.76 -3.03 -13.67
N ASP A 160 23.13 -3.87 -12.72
CA ASP A 160 23.09 -3.51 -11.31
C ASP A 160 24.20 -2.50 -11.01
N LYS A 161 23.97 -1.73 -9.98
CA LYS A 161 24.89 -0.65 -9.58
C LYS A 161 25.79 -1.04 -8.41
N THR A 162 25.58 -2.23 -7.85
CA THR A 162 26.36 -2.80 -6.75
C THR A 162 26.80 -4.22 -7.10
N ALA A 163 28.00 -4.60 -6.66
CA ALA A 163 28.48 -5.97 -6.82
C ALA A 163 27.89 -6.85 -5.70
N SER A 164 26.63 -7.29 -5.86
CA SER A 164 25.91 -8.14 -4.90
C SER A 164 25.18 -9.26 -5.64
N PHE A 165 25.36 -10.49 -5.14
CA PHE A 165 24.67 -11.65 -5.72
C PHE A 165 23.16 -11.59 -5.51
N GLU A 166 22.70 -11.03 -4.38
CA GLU A 166 21.28 -10.81 -4.10
C GLU A 166 20.66 -9.83 -5.10
N GLU A 167 21.37 -8.74 -5.45
CA GLU A 167 20.89 -7.81 -6.48
C GLU A 167 20.87 -8.46 -7.87
N VAL A 168 21.88 -9.26 -8.22
CA VAL A 168 21.91 -10.06 -9.46
C VAL A 168 20.68 -10.98 -9.51
N LEU A 169 20.42 -11.74 -8.44
CA LEU A 169 19.26 -12.63 -8.40
C LEU A 169 17.94 -11.85 -8.44
N ARG A 170 17.84 -10.74 -7.74
CA ARG A 170 16.68 -9.85 -7.83
C ARG A 170 16.42 -9.45 -9.28
N SER A 171 17.44 -8.93 -10.00
CA SER A 171 17.28 -8.50 -11.39
C SER A 171 16.86 -9.65 -12.29
N ILE A 172 17.42 -10.84 -12.10
CA ILE A 172 17.02 -12.06 -12.82
C ILE A 172 15.54 -12.38 -12.61
N LEU A 173 15.07 -12.29 -11.36
CA LEU A 173 13.70 -12.66 -10.99
C LEU A 173 12.67 -11.61 -11.38
N THR A 174 13.04 -10.32 -11.34
CA THR A 174 12.09 -9.22 -11.53
C THR A 174 11.97 -8.73 -12.96
N ASP A 175 13.05 -8.86 -13.77
CA ASP A 175 13.11 -8.30 -15.12
C ASP A 175 12.75 -9.31 -16.22
N ASP A 176 12.65 -10.59 -15.92
CA ASP A 176 12.38 -11.62 -16.91
C ASP A 176 11.73 -12.88 -16.31
N GLY A 177 11.32 -13.83 -17.17
CA GLY A 177 10.73 -15.11 -16.77
C GLY A 177 11.69 -16.06 -16.07
N LEU A 178 11.13 -17.12 -15.46
CA LEU A 178 11.91 -18.19 -14.83
C LEU A 178 12.49 -19.18 -15.86
N GLN A 179 11.89 -19.24 -17.05
CA GLN A 179 12.34 -20.09 -18.16
C GLN A 179 12.94 -19.19 -19.26
N ASP A 180 13.97 -19.67 -19.95
CA ASP A 180 14.66 -18.97 -21.04
C ASP A 180 15.11 -17.54 -20.65
N ASN A 181 15.61 -17.40 -19.41
CA ASN A 181 15.96 -16.11 -18.84
C ASN A 181 17.14 -15.47 -19.57
N LYS A 182 16.95 -14.22 -20.04
CA LYS A 182 17.93 -13.47 -20.82
C LYS A 182 19.29 -13.27 -20.12
N TYR A 183 19.29 -13.10 -18.79
CA TYR A 183 20.52 -12.91 -18.02
C TYR A 183 21.32 -14.20 -17.91
N LEU A 184 20.64 -15.34 -17.69
CA LEU A 184 21.33 -16.63 -17.69
C LEU A 184 21.93 -16.97 -19.06
N ALA A 185 21.25 -16.61 -20.15
CA ALA A 185 21.79 -16.72 -21.49
C ALA A 185 23.03 -15.83 -21.71
N GLU A 186 23.03 -14.59 -21.20
CA GLU A 186 24.22 -13.74 -21.22
C GLU A 186 25.34 -14.30 -20.33
N PHE A 187 25.02 -14.89 -19.18
CA PHE A 187 26.02 -15.53 -18.31
C PHE A 187 26.69 -16.71 -19.02
N GLU A 188 25.91 -17.54 -19.73
CA GLU A 188 26.46 -18.63 -20.53
C GLU A 188 27.42 -18.13 -21.61
N LYS A 189 27.10 -17.06 -22.31
CA LYS A 189 27.92 -16.46 -23.35
C LYS A 189 29.29 -15.98 -22.85
N TYR A 190 29.36 -15.55 -21.59
CA TYR A 190 30.58 -15.08 -20.93
C TYR A 190 31.18 -16.09 -19.95
N ASP A 191 30.74 -17.35 -19.97
CA ASP A 191 31.24 -18.46 -19.13
C ASP A 191 31.03 -18.24 -17.62
N LEU A 192 30.01 -17.43 -17.26
CA LEU A 192 29.64 -17.08 -15.88
C LEU A 192 28.56 -17.98 -15.27
N LEU A 193 27.92 -18.84 -16.08
CA LEU A 193 26.78 -19.64 -15.62
C LEU A 193 27.16 -20.60 -14.48
N SER A 194 28.36 -21.22 -14.57
CA SER A 194 28.90 -22.07 -13.50
C SER A 194 29.15 -21.27 -12.21
N ALA A 195 29.70 -20.06 -12.33
CA ALA A 195 29.92 -19.15 -11.22
C ALA A 195 28.60 -18.72 -10.57
N PHE A 196 27.56 -18.44 -11.37
CA PHE A 196 26.23 -18.13 -10.86
C PHE A 196 25.68 -19.25 -9.95
N TRP A 197 25.73 -20.51 -10.39
CA TRP A 197 25.25 -21.63 -9.58
C TRP A 197 26.11 -21.85 -8.34
N GLN A 198 27.40 -21.60 -8.43
CA GLN A 198 28.28 -21.66 -7.25
C GLN A 198 27.92 -20.57 -6.22
N GLN A 199 27.60 -19.36 -6.67
CA GLN A 199 27.12 -18.30 -5.79
C GLN A 199 25.74 -18.63 -5.19
N ALA A 200 24.85 -19.28 -5.95
CA ALA A 200 23.55 -19.75 -5.45
C ALA A 200 23.72 -20.81 -4.33
N ASP A 201 24.71 -21.70 -4.43
CA ASP A 201 25.03 -22.63 -3.36
C ASP A 201 25.60 -21.90 -2.13
N VAL A 202 26.54 -21.00 -2.32
CA VAL A 202 27.14 -20.21 -1.22
C VAL A 202 26.11 -19.34 -0.51
N ALA A 203 25.24 -18.64 -1.24
CA ALA A 203 24.26 -17.72 -0.66
C ALA A 203 23.05 -18.46 -0.08
N PHE A 204 22.51 -19.42 -0.80
CA PHE A 204 21.20 -20.03 -0.51
C PHE A 204 21.25 -21.54 -0.29
N GLY A 205 22.42 -22.18 -0.38
CA GLY A 205 22.57 -23.61 -0.22
C GLY A 205 21.91 -24.43 -1.32
N TYR A 206 21.77 -23.86 -2.53
CA TYR A 206 21.19 -24.54 -3.67
C TYR A 206 22.26 -25.26 -4.48
N ASN A 207 22.23 -26.59 -4.41
CA ASN A 207 23.17 -27.46 -5.13
C ASN A 207 22.39 -28.60 -5.81
N ASP A 208 22.19 -28.50 -7.12
CA ASP A 208 21.48 -29.48 -7.94
C ASP A 208 22.41 -29.95 -9.07
N PRO A 209 22.48 -31.25 -9.39
CA PRO A 209 23.30 -31.74 -10.51
C PRO A 209 22.92 -31.16 -11.90
N LYS A 210 21.68 -30.72 -12.04
CA LYS A 210 21.13 -30.02 -13.21
C LYS A 210 20.40 -28.78 -12.74
N PRO A 211 21.15 -27.73 -12.38
CA PRO A 211 20.55 -26.54 -11.80
C PRO A 211 19.71 -25.78 -12.81
N THR A 212 18.55 -25.26 -12.37
CA THR A 212 17.69 -24.38 -13.13
C THR A 212 17.19 -23.25 -12.23
N LEU A 213 16.84 -22.12 -12.82
CA LEU A 213 16.30 -20.99 -12.07
C LEU A 213 15.00 -21.36 -11.36
N GLU A 214 14.12 -22.08 -12.02
CA GLU A 214 12.86 -22.56 -11.44
C GLU A 214 13.09 -23.40 -10.17
N LYS A 215 14.02 -24.36 -10.21
CA LYS A 215 14.35 -25.19 -9.02
C LYS A 215 14.99 -24.37 -7.88
N LEU A 216 15.83 -23.39 -8.22
CA LEU A 216 16.38 -22.47 -7.21
C LEU A 216 15.23 -21.71 -6.51
N VAL A 217 14.30 -21.16 -7.28
CA VAL A 217 13.15 -20.42 -6.74
C VAL A 217 12.22 -21.35 -5.95
N ILE A 218 11.94 -22.58 -6.44
CA ILE A 218 11.22 -23.61 -5.66
C ILE A 218 11.92 -23.85 -4.32
N THR A 219 13.26 -24.00 -4.32
CA THR A 219 14.03 -24.18 -3.08
C THR A 219 13.83 -23.03 -2.10
N MET A 220 13.81 -21.80 -2.61
CA MET A 220 13.61 -20.61 -1.78
C MET A 220 12.20 -20.58 -1.17
N PHE A 221 11.16 -20.77 -1.99
CA PHE A 221 9.77 -20.74 -1.52
C PHE A 221 9.44 -21.90 -0.57
N VAL A 222 9.89 -23.11 -0.88
CA VAL A 222 9.68 -24.29 -0.03
C VAL A 222 10.46 -24.18 1.29
N THR A 223 11.68 -23.66 1.27
CA THR A 223 12.45 -23.41 2.50
C THR A 223 11.77 -22.39 3.39
N TYR A 224 11.26 -21.29 2.81
CA TYR A 224 10.49 -20.29 3.55
C TYR A 224 9.24 -20.91 4.18
N ALA A 225 8.44 -21.62 3.39
CA ALA A 225 7.25 -22.33 3.87
C ALA A 225 7.59 -23.33 4.99
N ALA A 226 8.66 -24.11 4.85
CA ALA A 226 9.08 -25.09 5.86
C ALA A 226 9.46 -24.48 7.22
N LYS A 227 9.73 -23.17 7.27
CA LYS A 227 10.02 -22.46 8.53
C LYS A 227 8.79 -21.81 9.14
N SER A 228 7.77 -21.54 8.36
CA SER A 228 6.51 -20.94 8.79
C SER A 228 5.37 -21.95 8.97
N ILE A 229 5.49 -23.15 8.39
CA ILE A 229 4.53 -24.24 8.55
C ILE A 229 5.00 -25.15 9.68
N HIS A 230 4.15 -25.32 10.72
CA HIS A 230 4.49 -26.03 11.95
C HIS A 230 4.14 -27.52 11.90
N THR A 231 4.45 -28.19 10.79
CA THR A 231 4.27 -29.64 10.63
C THR A 231 5.30 -30.21 9.67
N ASP A 232 5.34 -31.54 9.56
CA ASP A 232 6.21 -32.24 8.59
C ASP A 232 5.83 -31.84 7.15
N MET A 233 6.84 -31.37 6.40
CA MET A 233 6.66 -31.02 5.00
C MET A 233 6.38 -32.24 4.12
N PRO A 234 5.62 -32.09 3.02
CA PRO A 234 5.38 -33.17 2.06
C PRO A 234 6.67 -33.79 1.56
N GLN A 235 6.67 -35.09 1.36
CA GLN A 235 7.87 -35.80 0.90
C GLN A 235 8.43 -35.25 -0.42
N ALA A 236 7.55 -34.78 -1.31
CA ALA A 236 7.92 -34.13 -2.57
C ALA A 236 8.65 -32.78 -2.40
N TRP A 237 8.44 -32.09 -1.27
CA TRP A 237 9.04 -30.79 -0.99
C TRP A 237 10.35 -30.91 -0.20
N LYS A 238 10.55 -31.98 0.56
CA LYS A 238 11.74 -32.17 1.39
C LYS A 238 13.07 -31.99 0.66
N PRO A 239 13.25 -32.44 -0.61
CA PRO A 239 14.50 -32.25 -1.34
C PRO A 239 14.84 -30.77 -1.63
N PHE A 240 13.86 -29.89 -1.56
CA PHE A 240 14.03 -28.46 -1.81
C PHE A 240 14.27 -27.63 -0.55
N ILE A 241 14.36 -28.25 0.64
CA ILE A 241 14.60 -27.51 1.88
C ILE A 241 16.09 -27.25 2.04
N SER A 242 16.49 -25.98 1.99
CA SER A 242 17.88 -25.57 2.20
C SER A 242 18.22 -25.38 3.67
N TYR A 243 19.47 -25.70 4.03
CA TYR A 243 20.04 -25.39 5.33
C TYR A 243 20.37 -23.90 5.53
N LYS A 244 20.42 -23.11 4.43
CA LYS A 244 20.66 -21.65 4.43
C LYS A 244 19.37 -20.85 4.60
N PHE A 245 18.43 -21.36 5.38
CA PHE A 245 17.09 -20.78 5.54
C PHE A 245 17.11 -19.29 5.96
N GLY A 246 18.05 -18.87 6.82
CA GLY A 246 18.12 -17.47 7.25
C GLY A 246 18.36 -16.48 6.11
N ASN A 247 19.29 -16.82 5.19
CA ASN A 247 19.56 -15.98 4.02
C ASN A 247 18.37 -15.96 3.06
N ILE A 248 17.74 -17.13 2.87
CA ILE A 248 16.55 -17.25 2.01
C ILE A 248 15.40 -16.40 2.55
N ILE A 249 15.08 -16.51 3.84
CA ILE A 249 14.01 -15.74 4.47
C ILE A 249 14.28 -14.24 4.32
N ALA A 250 15.50 -13.79 4.66
CA ALA A 250 15.86 -12.38 4.55
C ALA A 250 15.74 -11.85 3.11
N PHE A 251 16.22 -12.61 2.12
CA PHE A 251 16.08 -12.23 0.72
C PHE A 251 14.62 -12.17 0.28
N MET A 252 13.83 -13.18 0.63
CA MET A 252 12.42 -13.25 0.24
C MET A 252 11.57 -12.17 0.94
N ASP A 253 11.79 -11.91 2.22
CA ASP A 253 11.11 -10.83 2.94
C ASP A 253 11.41 -9.46 2.32
N ASN A 254 12.67 -9.23 1.93
CA ASN A 254 13.06 -8.01 1.25
C ASN A 254 12.38 -7.87 -0.13
N LEU A 255 12.30 -8.95 -0.90
CA LEU A 255 11.64 -8.95 -2.21
C LEU A 255 10.12 -8.75 -2.06
N MET A 256 9.49 -9.49 -1.15
CA MET A 256 8.07 -9.47 -0.86
C MET A 256 7.58 -8.10 -0.37
N ASN A 257 8.34 -7.46 0.54
CA ASN A 257 7.98 -6.17 1.12
C ASN A 257 8.53 -4.97 0.32
N SER A 258 9.20 -5.22 -0.81
CA SER A 258 9.73 -4.13 -1.65
C SER A 258 8.60 -3.32 -2.28
N TYR A 259 8.72 -2.00 -2.19
CA TYR A 259 7.81 -1.06 -2.85
C TYR A 259 7.78 -1.24 -4.39
N LEU A 260 8.90 -1.62 -5.00
CA LEU A 260 9.02 -1.76 -6.45
C LEU A 260 8.74 -3.18 -6.95
N TYR A 261 9.02 -4.20 -6.17
CA TYR A 261 9.09 -5.59 -6.64
C TYR A 261 8.07 -6.53 -6.01
N GLY A 262 7.27 -6.07 -5.04
CA GLY A 262 6.28 -6.90 -4.35
C GLY A 262 5.27 -7.55 -5.30
N THR A 263 4.77 -6.83 -6.30
CA THR A 263 3.85 -7.39 -7.31
C THR A 263 4.50 -8.53 -8.10
N ARG A 264 5.80 -8.40 -8.44
CA ARG A 264 6.53 -9.47 -9.13
C ARG A 264 6.74 -10.69 -8.24
N PHE A 265 6.93 -10.48 -6.94
CA PHE A 265 6.96 -11.56 -5.97
C PHE A 265 5.64 -12.35 -5.97
N ASP A 266 4.49 -11.68 -6.03
CA ASP A 266 3.18 -12.31 -6.07
C ASP A 266 3.02 -13.22 -7.30
N GLU A 267 3.41 -12.73 -8.47
CA GLU A 267 3.39 -13.51 -9.72
C GLU A 267 4.28 -14.76 -9.62
N ILE A 268 5.50 -14.60 -9.09
CA ILE A 268 6.43 -15.73 -8.91
C ILE A 268 5.86 -16.72 -7.89
N SER A 269 5.29 -16.24 -6.79
CA SER A 269 4.67 -17.07 -5.78
C SER A 269 3.56 -17.94 -6.37
N GLU A 270 2.71 -17.39 -7.23
CA GLU A 270 1.65 -18.14 -7.91
C GLU A 270 2.22 -19.21 -8.86
N ILE A 271 3.22 -18.85 -9.67
CA ILE A 271 3.90 -19.81 -10.57
C ILE A 271 4.48 -20.97 -9.76
N ILE A 272 5.19 -20.69 -8.69
CA ILE A 272 5.82 -21.71 -7.85
C ILE A 272 4.78 -22.54 -7.10
N TYR A 273 3.74 -21.90 -6.55
CA TYR A 273 2.64 -22.60 -5.88
C TYR A 273 2.01 -23.66 -6.78
N ASN A 274 1.79 -23.33 -8.05
CA ASN A 274 1.29 -24.28 -9.05
C ASN A 274 2.31 -25.35 -9.41
N ALA A 275 3.58 -25.00 -9.62
CA ALA A 275 4.64 -25.93 -9.96
C ALA A 275 4.89 -27.00 -8.88
N ILE A 276 4.77 -26.64 -7.60
CA ILE A 276 4.93 -27.59 -6.48
C ILE A 276 3.61 -28.28 -6.10
N ASN A 277 2.53 -28.09 -6.85
CA ASN A 277 1.19 -28.60 -6.53
C ASN A 277 0.73 -28.19 -5.12
N GLY A 278 0.96 -26.92 -4.79
CA GLY A 278 0.76 -26.33 -3.46
C GLY A 278 -0.63 -26.57 -2.92
N LYS A 279 -1.67 -26.30 -3.73
CA LYS A 279 -3.07 -26.49 -3.34
C LYS A 279 -3.33 -27.90 -2.79
N ASN A 280 -2.98 -28.93 -3.55
CA ASN A 280 -3.25 -30.32 -3.15
C ASN A 280 -2.49 -30.75 -1.89
N TYR A 281 -1.31 -30.18 -1.63
CA TYR A 281 -0.55 -30.51 -0.42
C TYR A 281 -1.02 -29.72 0.80
N LEU A 282 -1.28 -28.41 0.67
CA LEU A 282 -1.70 -27.58 1.79
C LEU A 282 -3.13 -27.88 2.25
N GLU A 283 -4.05 -28.23 1.34
CA GLU A 283 -5.41 -28.66 1.68
C GLU A 283 -5.47 -29.93 2.57
N LYS A 284 -4.40 -30.74 2.59
CA LYS A 284 -4.29 -31.96 3.41
C LYS A 284 -3.65 -31.71 4.77
N MET A 285 -3.14 -30.52 5.01
CA MET A 285 -2.54 -30.14 6.28
C MET A 285 -3.60 -29.57 7.22
N GLU A 286 -3.35 -29.73 8.52
CA GLU A 286 -4.16 -29.07 9.53
C GLU A 286 -3.97 -27.55 9.41
N VAL A 287 -5.08 -26.81 9.33
CA VAL A 287 -5.08 -25.36 9.07
C VAL A 287 -4.30 -24.60 10.15
N GLU A 288 -4.29 -25.11 11.39
CA GLU A 288 -3.52 -24.60 12.52
C GLU A 288 -2.03 -24.46 12.20
N THR A 289 -1.50 -25.39 11.41
CA THR A 289 -0.08 -25.41 11.06
C THR A 289 0.31 -24.38 10.01
N LEU A 290 -0.66 -23.82 9.29
CA LEU A 290 -0.49 -22.92 8.15
C LEU A 290 -0.55 -21.43 8.54
N VAL A 291 -1.02 -21.10 9.75
CA VAL A 291 -1.38 -19.72 10.15
C VAL A 291 -0.25 -18.71 9.96
N ASP A 292 0.99 -19.12 10.19
CA ASP A 292 2.15 -18.23 10.09
C ASP A 292 2.78 -18.20 8.68
N CYS A 293 2.30 -19.03 7.75
CA CYS A 293 2.79 -19.04 6.37
C CYS A 293 2.18 -17.88 5.58
N ASN A 294 3.05 -17.03 5.01
CA ASN A 294 2.67 -15.80 4.32
C ASN A 294 3.29 -15.64 2.93
N ASN A 295 3.93 -16.67 2.40
CA ASN A 295 4.56 -16.65 1.09
C ASN A 295 3.73 -17.28 -0.05
N PHE A 296 2.50 -17.74 0.26
CA PHE A 296 1.54 -18.26 -0.71
C PHE A 296 0.13 -17.71 -0.45
N ALA A 297 -0.49 -17.13 -1.47
CA ALA A 297 -1.88 -16.65 -1.40
C ALA A 297 -2.88 -17.77 -1.07
N GLY A 298 -2.64 -18.99 -1.55
CA GLY A 298 -3.49 -20.16 -1.28
C GLY A 298 -3.62 -20.53 0.21
N VAL A 299 -2.72 -20.06 1.07
CA VAL A 299 -2.88 -20.19 2.52
C VAL A 299 -4.04 -19.34 3.04
N ASP A 300 -4.17 -18.10 2.56
CA ASP A 300 -5.30 -17.24 2.92
C ASP A 300 -6.62 -17.81 2.43
N GLU A 301 -6.67 -18.42 1.25
CA GLU A 301 -7.86 -19.13 0.75
C GLU A 301 -8.30 -20.27 1.69
N LEU A 302 -7.35 -21.05 2.20
CA LEU A 302 -7.65 -22.14 3.15
C LEU A 302 -8.12 -21.61 4.52
N LEU A 303 -7.49 -20.56 5.02
CA LEU A 303 -7.90 -19.89 6.27
C LEU A 303 -9.30 -19.30 6.16
N ILE A 304 -9.59 -18.61 5.06
CA ILE A 304 -10.92 -18.07 4.76
C ILE A 304 -11.96 -19.20 4.72
N SER A 305 -11.68 -20.28 4.01
CA SER A 305 -12.57 -21.45 3.93
C SER A 305 -12.84 -22.08 5.30
N TRP A 306 -11.79 -22.19 6.15
CA TRP A 306 -11.93 -22.67 7.52
C TRP A 306 -12.84 -21.76 8.36
N ILE A 307 -12.63 -20.44 8.30
CA ILE A 307 -13.45 -19.47 9.04
C ILE A 307 -14.90 -19.54 8.55
N ILE A 308 -15.14 -19.61 7.23
CA ILE A 308 -16.48 -19.77 6.64
C ILE A 308 -17.17 -20.99 7.28
N GLY A 309 -16.50 -22.15 7.30
CA GLY A 309 -17.08 -23.35 7.85
C GLY A 309 -17.42 -23.26 9.35
N ARG A 310 -16.67 -22.44 10.13
CA ARG A 310 -17.00 -22.19 11.55
C ARG A 310 -18.20 -21.27 11.69
N LEU A 311 -18.24 -20.17 10.91
CA LEU A 311 -19.33 -19.20 10.98
C LEU A 311 -20.65 -19.76 10.46
N GLU A 312 -20.65 -20.60 9.42
CA GLU A 312 -21.86 -21.31 8.95
C GLU A 312 -22.48 -22.21 10.03
N ASN A 313 -21.68 -22.69 10.99
CA ASN A 313 -22.14 -23.46 12.14
C ASN A 313 -22.33 -22.61 13.40
N GLU A 314 -22.27 -21.30 13.29
CA GLU A 314 -22.36 -20.34 14.41
C GLU A 314 -21.33 -20.61 15.54
N ASP A 315 -20.18 -21.20 15.20
CA ASP A 315 -19.12 -21.54 16.16
C ASP A 315 -18.23 -20.31 16.47
N ILE A 316 -18.78 -19.39 17.27
CA ILE A 316 -18.08 -18.19 17.74
C ILE A 316 -16.99 -18.47 18.79
N GLY A 317 -16.96 -19.70 19.33
CA GLY A 317 -15.94 -20.16 20.27
C GLY A 317 -14.67 -20.67 19.59
N ALA A 318 -14.69 -20.84 18.27
CA ALA A 318 -13.57 -21.39 17.51
C ALA A 318 -12.31 -20.53 17.66
N LYS A 319 -11.17 -21.20 17.83
CA LYS A 319 -9.85 -20.58 17.91
C LYS A 319 -8.87 -21.32 17.03
N LEU A 320 -7.91 -20.60 16.47
CA LEU A 320 -6.82 -21.13 15.69
C LEU A 320 -5.50 -20.63 16.30
N ASN A 321 -4.66 -21.54 16.76
CA ASN A 321 -3.42 -21.21 17.53
C ASN A 321 -3.69 -20.25 18.71
N GLY A 322 -4.82 -20.47 19.42
CA GLY A 322 -5.24 -19.64 20.55
C GLY A 322 -5.88 -18.30 20.19
N LYS A 323 -5.89 -17.89 18.92
CA LYS A 323 -6.48 -16.65 18.43
C LYS A 323 -7.94 -16.88 18.05
N THR A 324 -8.81 -15.92 18.40
CA THR A 324 -10.19 -15.87 17.95
C THR A 324 -10.28 -15.51 16.47
N ILE A 325 -11.42 -15.76 15.83
CA ILE A 325 -11.64 -15.42 14.41
C ILE A 325 -11.39 -13.91 14.13
N PRO A 326 -11.91 -12.95 14.93
CA PRO A 326 -11.61 -11.53 14.72
C PRO A 326 -10.10 -11.21 14.83
N GLU A 327 -9.41 -11.76 15.83
CA GLU A 327 -7.96 -11.56 15.98
C GLU A 327 -7.19 -12.09 14.76
N LEU A 328 -7.57 -13.28 14.28
CA LEU A 328 -6.98 -13.88 13.08
C LEU A 328 -7.23 -13.01 11.85
N CYS A 329 -8.46 -12.52 11.64
CA CYS A 329 -8.78 -11.63 10.53
C CYS A 329 -7.96 -10.32 10.57
N VAL A 330 -7.80 -9.72 11.76
CA VAL A 330 -7.00 -8.50 11.93
C VAL A 330 -5.53 -8.74 11.62
N GLU A 331 -4.99 -9.88 12.05
CA GLU A 331 -3.59 -10.21 11.85
C GLU A 331 -3.29 -10.54 10.38
N ARG A 332 -4.11 -11.41 9.76
CA ARG A 332 -3.91 -11.77 8.35
C ARG A 332 -4.00 -10.58 7.41
N ARG A 333 -4.89 -9.62 7.63
CA ARG A 333 -4.95 -8.37 6.84
C ARG A 333 -3.66 -7.54 6.87
N LYS A 334 -2.76 -7.77 7.84
CA LYS A 334 -1.46 -7.11 7.93
C LYS A 334 -0.37 -7.88 7.19
N GLN A 335 -0.58 -9.16 6.92
CA GLN A 335 0.36 -10.01 6.19
C GLN A 335 0.35 -9.66 4.69
N HIS A 336 1.40 -10.05 3.99
CA HIS A 336 1.59 -9.68 2.59
C HIS A 336 0.38 -10.03 1.72
N PHE A 337 0.04 -11.31 1.59
CA PHE A 337 -1.10 -11.75 0.79
C PHE A 337 -2.46 -11.45 1.44
N GLY A 338 -2.55 -11.42 2.75
CA GLY A 338 -3.79 -11.06 3.46
C GLY A 338 -4.31 -9.66 3.11
N LYS A 339 -3.48 -8.78 2.58
CA LYS A 339 -3.90 -7.48 2.02
C LYS A 339 -4.75 -7.65 0.77
N ASN A 340 -4.50 -8.68 -0.04
CA ASN A 340 -5.25 -8.98 -1.26
C ASN A 340 -6.64 -9.54 -0.93
N PHE A 341 -6.79 -10.22 0.22
CA PHE A 341 -8.06 -10.76 0.76
C PHE A 341 -8.68 -9.84 1.82
N ARG A 342 -8.41 -8.53 1.73
CA ARG A 342 -8.86 -7.58 2.74
C ARG A 342 -10.38 -7.56 2.89
N SER A 343 -11.11 -7.60 1.79
CA SER A 343 -12.58 -7.58 1.80
C SER A 343 -13.14 -8.84 2.45
N GLU A 344 -12.62 -10.00 2.09
CA GLU A 344 -13.03 -11.29 2.64
C GLU A 344 -12.84 -11.34 4.16
N TYR A 345 -11.68 -10.92 4.66
CA TYR A 345 -11.44 -10.88 6.11
C TYR A 345 -12.32 -9.85 6.84
N PHE A 346 -12.69 -8.73 6.21
CA PHE A 346 -13.67 -7.82 6.80
C PHE A 346 -15.08 -8.41 6.81
N ILE A 347 -15.49 -9.10 5.74
CA ILE A 347 -16.78 -9.82 5.69
C ILE A 347 -16.85 -10.82 6.84
N LEU A 348 -15.83 -11.66 7.00
CA LEU A 348 -15.78 -12.71 8.03
C LEU A 348 -15.77 -12.13 9.45
N GLN A 349 -15.02 -11.05 9.69
CA GLN A 349 -15.03 -10.37 10.99
C GLN A 349 -16.41 -9.81 11.32
N ASN A 350 -17.04 -9.08 10.39
CA ASN A 350 -18.36 -8.50 10.65
C ASN A 350 -19.46 -9.57 10.73
N ALA A 351 -19.34 -10.67 10.01
CA ALA A 351 -20.21 -11.82 10.15
C ALA A 351 -20.08 -12.46 11.55
N PHE A 352 -18.84 -12.64 12.03
CA PHE A 352 -18.59 -13.12 13.39
C PHE A 352 -19.23 -12.21 14.42
N ASP A 353 -18.99 -10.90 14.35
CA ASP A 353 -19.53 -9.93 15.28
C ASP A 353 -21.07 -9.92 15.24
N MET A 354 -21.68 -10.06 14.05
CA MET A 354 -23.13 -10.19 13.88
C MET A 354 -23.69 -11.47 14.53
N ILE A 355 -23.03 -12.61 14.36
CA ILE A 355 -23.46 -13.89 14.96
C ILE A 355 -23.34 -13.82 16.48
N ALA A 356 -22.29 -13.19 17.00
CA ALA A 356 -22.02 -13.08 18.43
C ALA A 356 -22.98 -12.12 19.15
N GLU A 357 -23.30 -10.99 18.56
CA GLU A 357 -24.00 -9.88 19.23
C GLU A 357 -25.37 -9.58 18.63
N GLY A 358 -25.72 -10.06 17.45
CA GLY A 358 -26.92 -9.69 16.72
C GLY A 358 -28.23 -10.25 17.26
N LYS A 359 -28.19 -11.16 18.25
CA LYS A 359 -29.43 -11.72 18.90
C LYS A 359 -29.91 -10.80 19.99
N TYR A 360 -30.69 -9.78 19.62
CA TYR A 360 -31.18 -8.72 20.52
C TYR A 360 -32.03 -9.24 21.67
N GLN A 361 -31.79 -8.71 22.88
CA GLN A 361 -32.59 -8.93 24.07
C GLN A 361 -33.34 -7.66 24.43
N PRO A 362 -34.68 -7.72 24.64
CA PRO A 362 -35.47 -6.55 24.98
C PRO A 362 -35.00 -5.84 26.25
N VAL A 363 -34.99 -4.51 26.23
CA VAL A 363 -34.60 -3.64 27.33
C VAL A 363 -35.83 -2.89 27.84
N SER A 364 -36.00 -2.85 29.13
CA SER A 364 -37.12 -2.16 29.76
C SER A 364 -36.77 -0.70 30.08
N GLY A 365 -37.67 0.20 29.75
CA GLY A 365 -37.57 1.63 29.93
C GLY A 365 -36.88 2.34 28.79
N ILE A 366 -37.56 3.25 28.14
CA ILE A 366 -37.05 3.96 26.93
C ILE A 366 -35.70 4.65 27.16
N LYS A 367 -35.46 5.21 28.34
CA LYS A 367 -34.15 5.85 28.67
C LYS A 367 -33.01 4.86 28.70
N ASN A 368 -33.27 3.65 29.21
CA ASN A 368 -32.28 2.58 29.21
C ASN A 368 -31.99 2.09 27.78
N LEU A 369 -33.06 1.94 26.98
CA LEU A 369 -32.95 1.52 25.58
C LEU A 369 -32.17 2.55 24.76
N VAL A 370 -32.43 3.84 24.91
CA VAL A 370 -31.66 4.93 24.30
C VAL A 370 -30.20 4.84 24.68
N LYS A 371 -29.90 4.67 25.97
CA LYS A 371 -28.54 4.56 26.48
C LYS A 371 -27.84 3.35 25.87
N GLU A 372 -28.46 2.18 25.92
CA GLU A 372 -27.88 0.96 25.37
C GLU A 372 -27.67 1.04 23.87
N TYR A 373 -28.62 1.61 23.11
CA TYR A 373 -28.43 1.81 21.68
C TYR A 373 -27.23 2.72 21.39
N THR A 374 -27.14 3.86 22.05
CA THR A 374 -26.07 4.85 21.76
C THR A 374 -24.70 4.44 22.30
N GLU A 375 -24.60 3.54 23.27
CA GLU A 375 -23.33 3.06 23.84
C GLU A 375 -22.83 1.76 23.19
N SER A 376 -23.73 0.86 22.75
CA SER A 376 -23.34 -0.49 22.30
C SER A 376 -24.11 -1.01 21.07
N THR A 377 -25.45 -0.99 21.12
CA THR A 377 -26.28 -1.73 20.17
C THR A 377 -26.22 -1.18 18.73
N TYR A 378 -25.90 0.12 18.55
CA TYR A 378 -25.66 0.70 17.21
C TYR A 378 -24.57 -0.05 16.42
N LYS A 379 -23.68 -0.78 17.11
CA LYS A 379 -22.60 -1.56 16.45
C LYS A 379 -23.16 -2.67 15.59
N ILE A 380 -24.33 -3.23 15.92
CA ILE A 380 -24.97 -4.28 15.11
C ILE A 380 -25.36 -3.72 13.74
N ASP A 381 -25.92 -2.49 13.70
CA ASP A 381 -26.18 -1.79 12.43
C ASP A 381 -24.87 -1.54 11.64
N ARG A 382 -23.78 -1.22 12.33
CA ARG A 382 -22.44 -1.01 11.75
C ARG A 382 -21.85 -2.32 11.20
N TYR A 383 -21.99 -3.44 11.91
CA TYR A 383 -21.51 -4.75 11.42
C TYR A 383 -22.24 -5.14 10.13
N TYR A 384 -23.56 -4.95 10.08
CA TYR A 384 -24.36 -5.20 8.89
C TYR A 384 -23.93 -4.31 7.72
N ARG A 385 -23.74 -3.02 7.96
CA ARG A 385 -23.26 -2.08 6.94
C ARG A 385 -21.89 -2.47 6.40
N TYR A 386 -20.91 -2.76 7.27
CA TYR A 386 -19.57 -3.15 6.82
C TYR A 386 -19.56 -4.52 6.15
N PHE A 387 -20.37 -5.46 6.60
CA PHE A 387 -20.51 -6.75 5.94
C PHE A 387 -20.87 -6.55 4.46
N TYR A 388 -21.93 -5.83 4.15
CA TYR A 388 -22.34 -5.59 2.78
C TYR A 388 -21.43 -4.63 2.01
N PHE A 389 -20.85 -3.63 2.65
CA PHE A 389 -19.90 -2.73 2.02
C PHE A 389 -18.67 -3.47 1.45
N TYR A 390 -18.18 -4.50 2.14
CA TYR A 390 -17.09 -5.34 1.64
C TYR A 390 -17.57 -6.47 0.73
N PHE A 391 -18.75 -7.02 0.97
CA PHE A 391 -19.38 -8.04 0.14
C PHE A 391 -19.59 -7.54 -1.30
N ASP A 392 -20.10 -6.32 -1.46
CA ASP A 392 -20.35 -5.69 -2.76
C ASP A 392 -19.05 -5.33 -3.53
N LYS A 393 -17.88 -5.47 -2.92
CA LYS A 393 -16.58 -5.29 -3.59
C LYS A 393 -16.00 -6.58 -4.17
N LEU A 394 -16.58 -7.71 -3.85
CA LEU A 394 -16.10 -8.99 -4.36
C LEU A 394 -16.65 -9.21 -5.78
N GLU A 395 -15.78 -9.74 -6.64
CA GLU A 395 -16.20 -10.18 -7.98
C GLU A 395 -16.95 -11.52 -7.95
N ASP A 396 -16.55 -12.42 -7.02
CA ASP A 396 -17.19 -13.71 -6.78
C ASP A 396 -17.61 -13.82 -5.31
N THR A 397 -18.91 -13.88 -5.06
CA THR A 397 -19.52 -13.99 -3.73
C THR A 397 -19.93 -15.41 -3.35
N THR A 398 -19.78 -16.37 -4.25
CA THR A 398 -20.36 -17.72 -4.15
C THR A 398 -20.05 -18.41 -2.82
N GLN A 399 -18.82 -18.30 -2.34
CA GLN A 399 -18.40 -18.94 -1.09
C GLN A 399 -18.98 -18.29 0.17
N PHE A 400 -19.51 -17.06 0.07
CA PHE A 400 -20.05 -16.29 1.21
C PHE A 400 -21.60 -16.30 1.27
N GLU A 401 -22.29 -16.91 0.30
CA GLU A 401 -23.76 -16.79 0.19
C GLU A 401 -24.50 -17.33 1.44
N LYS A 402 -24.05 -18.46 2.02
CA LYS A 402 -24.67 -18.98 3.26
C LYS A 402 -24.45 -18.07 4.47
N ILE A 403 -23.25 -17.47 4.57
CA ILE A 403 -22.96 -16.49 5.62
C ILE A 403 -23.82 -15.25 5.41
N ARG A 404 -23.99 -14.80 4.15
CA ARG A 404 -24.86 -13.69 3.80
C ARG A 404 -26.30 -13.95 4.24
N GLU A 405 -26.84 -15.12 3.92
CA GLU A 405 -28.20 -15.51 4.37
C GLU A 405 -28.34 -15.55 5.90
N LEU A 406 -27.32 -16.06 6.61
CA LEU A 406 -27.28 -16.09 8.06
C LEU A 406 -27.26 -14.68 8.64
N VAL A 407 -26.37 -13.81 8.15
CA VAL A 407 -26.24 -12.41 8.58
C VAL A 407 -27.55 -11.65 8.32
N GLU A 408 -28.15 -11.82 7.13
CA GLU A 408 -29.43 -11.19 6.79
C GLU A 408 -30.57 -11.64 7.74
N ASN A 409 -30.65 -12.93 8.02
CA ASN A 409 -31.64 -13.46 8.94
C ASN A 409 -31.46 -12.94 10.36
N ILE A 410 -30.24 -12.93 10.90
CA ILE A 410 -29.94 -12.40 12.23
C ILE A 410 -30.27 -10.91 12.28
N TYR A 411 -29.81 -10.13 11.31
CA TYR A 411 -30.06 -8.69 11.29
C TYR A 411 -31.53 -8.37 11.22
N THR A 412 -32.27 -8.97 10.27
CA THR A 412 -33.67 -8.64 10.03
C THR A 412 -34.60 -9.16 11.13
N ASN A 413 -34.48 -10.45 11.52
CA ASN A 413 -35.44 -11.11 12.36
C ASN A 413 -35.07 -11.09 13.87
N GLU A 414 -33.78 -11.30 14.18
CA GLU A 414 -33.35 -11.37 15.58
C GLU A 414 -32.98 -10.00 16.16
N TYR A 415 -32.62 -9.03 15.31
CA TYR A 415 -32.23 -7.68 15.73
C TYR A 415 -33.26 -6.62 15.35
N LEU A 416 -33.35 -6.24 14.05
CA LEU A 416 -34.08 -5.06 13.59
C LEU A 416 -35.56 -5.10 13.96
N ASN A 417 -36.24 -6.22 13.71
CA ASN A 417 -37.65 -6.37 14.10
C ASN A 417 -37.83 -6.29 15.60
N ARG A 418 -36.99 -6.98 16.36
CA ARG A 418 -37.14 -7.05 17.84
C ARG A 418 -36.84 -5.69 18.49
N ILE A 419 -35.79 -5.01 18.10
CA ILE A 419 -35.45 -3.70 18.65
C ILE A 419 -36.52 -2.66 18.30
N THR A 420 -37.07 -2.69 17.08
CA THR A 420 -38.11 -1.74 16.65
C THR A 420 -39.39 -1.94 17.43
N VAL A 421 -39.84 -3.19 17.65
CA VAL A 421 -40.98 -3.48 18.48
C VAL A 421 -40.76 -3.07 19.92
N ASN A 422 -39.62 -3.38 20.52
CA ASN A 422 -39.26 -2.96 21.87
C ASN A 422 -39.27 -1.44 22.01
N TRP A 423 -38.61 -0.75 21.04
CA TRP A 423 -38.56 0.73 20.98
C TRP A 423 -39.97 1.34 20.98
N ASN A 424 -40.87 0.88 20.11
CA ASN A 424 -42.20 1.45 19.98
C ASN A 424 -43.06 1.19 21.20
N ASN A 425 -42.94 0.03 21.84
CA ASN A 425 -43.66 -0.27 23.10
C ASN A 425 -43.18 0.63 24.26
N GLU A 426 -41.85 0.71 24.45
CA GLU A 426 -41.27 1.50 25.55
C GLU A 426 -41.47 3.02 25.31
N LEU A 427 -41.47 3.48 24.05
CA LEU A 427 -41.77 4.86 23.74
C LEU A 427 -43.23 5.22 23.97
N ALA A 428 -44.17 4.30 23.67
CA ALA A 428 -45.57 4.48 23.94
C ALA A 428 -45.83 4.54 25.47
N ASP A 429 -45.20 3.67 26.25
CA ASP A 429 -45.30 3.65 27.74
C ASP A 429 -44.74 4.93 28.36
N ALA A 430 -43.77 5.57 27.69
CA ALA A 430 -43.14 6.85 28.07
C ALA A 430 -43.86 8.08 27.45
N ASP A 431 -45.06 7.92 26.96
CA ASP A 431 -45.86 8.98 26.35
C ASP A 431 -45.16 9.70 25.16
N GLY A 432 -44.30 9.01 24.47
CA GLY A 432 -43.52 9.53 23.30
C GLY A 432 -42.26 10.32 23.64
N GLU A 433 -41.83 10.31 24.93
CA GLU A 433 -40.65 11.07 25.38
C GLU A 433 -39.48 10.16 25.69
N THR A 434 -38.37 10.32 25.01
CA THR A 434 -37.13 9.55 25.27
C THR A 434 -36.26 10.14 26.37
N GLY A 435 -36.49 11.40 26.74
CA GLY A 435 -35.66 12.17 27.66
C GLY A 435 -34.46 12.85 26.99
N LEU A 436 -34.28 12.67 25.69
CA LEU A 436 -33.28 13.40 24.88
C LEU A 436 -33.76 14.81 24.52
N THR A 437 -32.84 15.66 24.07
CA THR A 437 -33.22 16.91 23.42
C THR A 437 -34.03 16.61 22.18
N LEU A 438 -35.16 17.31 21.98
CA LEU A 438 -35.95 17.14 20.79
C LEU A 438 -35.27 17.82 19.60
N GLN A 439 -35.30 17.19 18.43
CA GLN A 439 -34.70 17.74 17.20
C GLN A 439 -35.24 19.13 16.86
N ARG A 440 -36.52 19.40 17.13
CA ARG A 440 -37.14 20.72 16.94
C ARG A 440 -36.58 21.79 17.88
N ASP A 441 -35.92 21.44 18.97
CA ASP A 441 -35.28 22.38 19.89
C ASP A 441 -33.81 22.66 19.51
N PHE A 442 -33.30 22.01 18.44
CA PHE A 442 -31.91 22.07 18.04
C PHE A 442 -31.35 23.50 17.95
N PHE A 443 -31.98 24.37 17.15
CA PHE A 443 -31.52 25.74 17.02
C PHE A 443 -31.49 26.49 18.35
N ALA A 444 -32.55 26.40 19.13
CA ALA A 444 -32.68 27.10 20.40
C ALA A 444 -31.60 26.67 21.40
N ARG A 445 -31.26 25.36 21.44
CA ARG A 445 -30.32 24.82 22.43
C ARG A 445 -28.86 24.89 21.99
N HIS A 446 -28.57 24.70 20.72
CA HIS A 446 -27.19 24.52 20.25
C HIS A 446 -26.65 25.71 19.44
N ILE A 447 -27.50 26.50 18.77
CA ILE A 447 -27.07 27.56 17.87
C ILE A 447 -27.32 28.95 18.45
N ASN A 448 -28.46 29.18 19.04
CA ASN A 448 -28.93 30.52 19.39
C ASN A 448 -27.96 31.33 20.29
N TYR A 449 -27.32 30.63 21.24
CA TYR A 449 -26.41 31.25 22.21
C TYR A 449 -24.91 31.10 21.88
N SER A 450 -24.59 30.55 20.74
CA SER A 450 -23.18 30.45 20.33
C SER A 450 -22.59 31.83 20.12
N LYS A 451 -21.43 32.08 20.73
CA LYS A 451 -20.64 33.30 20.55
C LYS A 451 -19.68 33.21 19.37
N ASP A 452 -19.32 32.00 18.99
CA ASP A 452 -18.45 31.71 17.87
C ASP A 452 -19.29 31.42 16.62
N ARG A 453 -18.68 31.61 15.45
CA ARG A 453 -19.27 31.14 14.20
C ARG A 453 -19.45 29.62 14.25
N VAL A 454 -20.65 29.16 13.93
CA VAL A 454 -20.99 27.74 13.87
C VAL A 454 -21.35 27.34 12.43
N VAL A 455 -20.77 26.26 11.98
CA VAL A 455 -21.18 25.60 10.73
C VAL A 455 -21.98 24.35 11.08
N VAL A 456 -23.20 24.28 10.62
CA VAL A 456 -24.07 23.12 10.79
C VAL A 456 -24.07 22.33 9.48
N ILE A 457 -23.57 21.11 9.49
CA ILE A 457 -23.62 20.18 8.37
C ILE A 457 -24.77 19.22 8.61
N ILE A 458 -25.81 19.31 7.79
CA ILE A 458 -26.96 18.44 7.83
C ILE A 458 -26.80 17.42 6.72
N SER A 459 -26.51 16.19 7.09
CA SER A 459 -26.37 15.08 6.14
C SER A 459 -27.67 14.28 6.12
N ASP A 460 -28.37 14.34 4.99
CA ASP A 460 -29.65 13.69 4.77
C ASP A 460 -29.54 12.17 4.97
N ALA A 461 -30.40 11.63 5.84
CA ALA A 461 -30.43 10.22 6.25
C ALA A 461 -29.16 9.71 6.95
N LEU A 462 -28.37 10.56 7.62
CA LEU A 462 -27.19 10.11 8.37
C LEU A 462 -27.60 9.38 9.66
N ARG A 463 -27.55 8.05 9.70
CA ARG A 463 -27.84 7.23 10.88
C ARG A 463 -26.82 7.48 11.99
N PHE A 464 -27.24 7.20 13.24
CA PHE A 464 -26.37 7.32 14.42
C PHE A 464 -25.07 6.49 14.27
N GLU A 465 -25.15 5.24 13.78
CA GLU A 465 -23.96 4.38 13.63
C GLU A 465 -22.97 4.90 12.57
N VAL A 466 -23.46 5.51 11.48
CA VAL A 466 -22.62 6.14 10.46
C VAL A 466 -21.94 7.39 11.02
N ALA A 467 -22.71 8.21 11.75
CA ALA A 467 -22.19 9.37 12.46
C ALA A 467 -21.16 8.98 13.53
N HIS A 468 -21.36 7.85 14.22
CA HIS A 468 -20.40 7.36 15.20
C HIS A 468 -19.07 6.93 14.54
N THR A 469 -19.10 6.34 13.34
CA THR A 469 -17.88 6.07 12.57
C THR A 469 -17.15 7.36 12.17
N LEU A 470 -17.88 8.39 11.75
CA LEU A 470 -17.31 9.72 11.49
C LEU A 470 -16.68 10.32 12.75
N PHE A 471 -17.37 10.20 13.88
CA PHE A 471 -16.87 10.67 15.18
C PHE A 471 -15.56 9.96 15.58
N GLU A 472 -15.47 8.62 15.45
CA GLU A 472 -14.24 7.86 15.71
C GLU A 472 -13.10 8.35 14.83
N LYS A 473 -13.38 8.61 13.55
CA LYS A 473 -12.38 9.18 12.60
C LYS A 473 -11.91 10.56 13.02
N MET A 474 -12.80 11.43 13.51
CA MET A 474 -12.44 12.75 14.01
C MET A 474 -11.65 12.68 15.31
N GLN A 475 -12.00 11.76 16.22
CA GLN A 475 -11.23 11.55 17.45
C GLN A 475 -9.80 11.04 17.21
N ALA A 476 -9.59 10.29 16.14
CA ALA A 476 -8.27 9.84 15.72
C ALA A 476 -7.39 10.97 15.13
N ASP A 477 -7.99 12.11 14.79
CA ASP A 477 -7.28 13.31 14.33
C ASP A 477 -6.95 14.22 15.52
N GLU A 478 -5.68 14.32 15.85
CA GLU A 478 -5.16 15.13 16.97
C GLU A 478 -5.60 16.60 16.95
N LYS A 479 -6.03 17.11 15.79
CA LYS A 479 -6.52 18.49 15.64
C LYS A 479 -8.00 18.65 15.88
N CYS A 480 -8.73 17.55 15.99
CA CYS A 480 -10.17 17.55 16.18
C CYS A 480 -10.52 17.20 17.63
N ASN A 481 -11.23 18.10 18.29
CA ASN A 481 -11.88 17.77 19.56
C ASN A 481 -13.36 17.57 19.27
N ALA A 482 -13.82 16.33 19.33
CA ALA A 482 -15.17 15.95 18.96
C ALA A 482 -15.90 15.28 20.13
N SER A 483 -17.20 15.51 20.21
CA SER A 483 -18.13 14.77 21.07
C SER A 483 -19.36 14.34 20.28
N ILE A 484 -19.94 13.20 20.59
CA ILE A 484 -21.16 12.70 19.94
C ILE A 484 -22.28 12.53 20.96
N GLY A 485 -23.50 12.88 20.56
CA GLY A 485 -24.74 12.65 21.27
C GLY A 485 -25.85 12.32 20.27
N ALA A 486 -27.06 12.13 20.83
CA ALA A 486 -28.26 11.91 20.03
C ALA A 486 -29.35 12.90 20.41
N MET A 487 -30.22 13.19 19.47
CA MET A 487 -31.48 13.91 19.65
C MET A 487 -32.65 12.98 19.32
N GLN A 488 -33.79 13.21 19.94
CA GLN A 488 -35.05 12.56 19.54
C GLN A 488 -35.56 13.22 18.26
N GLY A 489 -35.60 12.48 17.17
CA GLY A 489 -36.15 12.92 15.88
C GLY A 489 -37.65 13.18 15.92
N VAL A 490 -38.12 13.89 14.92
CA VAL A 490 -39.59 14.12 14.72
C VAL A 490 -40.22 12.93 13.99
N LEU A 491 -41.54 12.79 14.13
CA LEU A 491 -42.31 11.74 13.47
C LEU A 491 -43.40 12.37 12.60
N PRO A 492 -43.56 12.02 11.34
CA PRO A 492 -42.74 11.10 10.57
C PRO A 492 -41.25 11.53 10.46
N SER A 493 -40.37 10.54 10.52
CA SER A 493 -38.92 10.74 10.41
C SER A 493 -38.52 10.82 8.91
N TYR A 494 -38.81 11.97 8.28
CA TYR A 494 -38.64 12.17 6.85
C TYR A 494 -38.12 13.57 6.54
N THR A 495 -37.48 13.73 5.38
CA THR A 495 -36.72 14.92 5.01
C THR A 495 -37.45 16.26 5.21
N PRO A 496 -38.72 16.46 4.75
CA PRO A 496 -39.38 17.74 4.93
C PRO A 496 -39.52 18.19 6.39
N LEU A 497 -39.93 17.28 7.29
CA LEU A 497 -40.13 17.61 8.69
C LEU A 497 -38.83 17.68 9.47
N GLY A 498 -37.88 16.75 9.22
CA GLY A 498 -36.58 16.76 9.86
C GLY A 498 -35.78 18.03 9.54
N MET A 499 -35.76 18.42 8.28
CA MET A 499 -35.10 19.67 7.84
C MET A 499 -35.74 20.92 8.45
N ALA A 500 -37.09 20.97 8.52
CA ALA A 500 -37.82 22.06 9.16
C ALA A 500 -37.50 22.14 10.67
N SER A 501 -37.40 21.01 11.34
CA SER A 501 -37.11 20.90 12.77
C SER A 501 -35.73 21.42 13.19
N LEU A 502 -34.79 21.43 12.27
CA LEU A 502 -33.43 21.97 12.49
C LEU A 502 -33.36 23.50 12.28
N LEU A 503 -34.39 24.11 11.71
CA LEU A 503 -34.45 25.58 11.53
C LEU A 503 -34.95 26.25 12.82
N PRO A 504 -34.63 27.57 13.02
CA PRO A 504 -35.27 28.36 14.03
C PRO A 504 -36.74 28.53 13.72
N HIS A 505 -37.60 28.43 14.75
CA HIS A 505 -39.06 28.58 14.57
C HIS A 505 -39.75 28.86 15.89
N LYS A 506 -40.94 29.39 15.79
CA LYS A 506 -41.92 29.46 16.84
C LYS A 506 -42.95 28.33 16.70
N THR A 507 -43.30 28.02 15.44
CA THR A 507 -44.23 26.97 15.09
C THR A 507 -43.75 26.20 13.86
N ILE A 508 -44.02 24.87 13.92
CA ILE A 508 -43.93 23.99 12.73
C ILE A 508 -45.32 23.43 12.53
N GLU A 509 -45.83 23.48 11.36
CA GLU A 509 -47.21 23.06 11.02
C GLU A 509 -47.28 22.47 9.62
N TYR A 510 -48.32 21.69 9.39
CA TYR A 510 -48.65 21.21 8.06
C TYR A 510 -49.73 22.07 7.41
N SER A 511 -49.56 22.42 6.18
CA SER A 511 -50.60 23.02 5.34
C SER A 511 -51.81 22.04 5.14
N PRO A 512 -52.92 22.51 4.57
CA PRO A 512 -54.00 21.59 4.18
C PRO A 512 -53.57 20.56 3.10
N SER A 513 -52.54 20.82 2.32
CA SER A 513 -51.92 19.92 1.32
C SER A 513 -50.81 19.03 1.87
N TYR A 514 -50.62 19.06 3.20
CA TYR A 514 -49.55 18.34 3.91
C TYR A 514 -48.13 18.82 3.68
N ASP A 515 -47.96 20.05 3.14
CA ASP A 515 -46.63 20.67 3.06
C ASP A 515 -46.20 21.14 4.43
N VAL A 516 -44.92 20.97 4.79
CA VAL A 516 -44.36 21.43 6.07
C VAL A 516 -44.08 22.94 5.96
N LEU A 517 -44.58 23.68 6.92
CA LEU A 517 -44.39 25.13 7.06
C LEU A 517 -43.66 25.47 8.36
N VAL A 518 -42.74 26.42 8.32
CA VAL A 518 -42.05 26.99 9.47
C VAL A 518 -42.50 28.44 9.63
N ASP A 519 -43.16 28.75 10.76
CA ASP A 519 -43.80 30.06 11.01
C ASP A 519 -44.71 30.51 9.83
N GLY A 520 -45.50 29.59 9.29
CA GLY A 520 -46.40 29.81 8.15
C GLY A 520 -45.69 29.93 6.78
N LYS A 521 -44.37 29.69 6.67
CA LYS A 521 -43.58 29.82 5.46
C LYS A 521 -43.10 28.47 4.91
N ALA A 522 -43.03 28.35 3.60
CA ALA A 522 -42.46 27.17 2.95
C ALA A 522 -40.93 27.08 3.22
N CYS A 523 -40.46 25.87 3.41
CA CYS A 523 -39.05 25.54 3.75
C CYS A 523 -38.45 24.40 2.91
N SER A 524 -39.00 24.15 1.73
CA SER A 524 -38.56 23.01 0.89
C SER A 524 -37.26 23.28 0.15
N SER A 525 -36.95 24.54 -0.20
CA SER A 525 -35.70 24.87 -0.89
C SER A 525 -34.64 25.48 0.03
N THR A 526 -33.39 25.47 -0.42
CA THR A 526 -32.25 26.07 0.28
C THR A 526 -32.44 27.57 0.50
N GLU A 527 -33.00 28.26 -0.51
CA GLU A 527 -33.27 29.69 -0.45
C GLU A 527 -34.36 30.01 0.56
N GLN A 528 -35.43 29.20 0.63
CA GLN A 528 -36.51 29.35 1.61
C GLN A 528 -35.99 29.14 3.03
N ARG A 529 -35.17 28.12 3.23
CA ARG A 529 -34.52 27.82 4.52
C ARG A 529 -33.60 28.95 4.95
N GLU A 530 -32.81 29.53 4.00
CA GLU A 530 -31.94 30.68 4.27
C GLU A 530 -32.76 31.90 4.68
N ALA A 531 -33.89 32.16 4.01
CA ALA A 531 -34.76 33.27 4.34
C ALA A 531 -35.30 33.13 5.80
N ILE A 532 -35.74 31.95 6.18
CA ILE A 532 -36.20 31.67 7.55
C ILE A 532 -35.04 31.85 8.54
N LEU A 533 -33.86 31.28 8.26
CA LEU A 533 -32.71 31.36 9.14
C LEU A 533 -32.28 32.81 9.38
N LYS A 534 -32.31 33.65 8.37
CA LYS A 534 -31.96 35.10 8.43
C LYS A 534 -32.91 35.92 9.30
N GLU A 535 -34.15 35.52 9.48
CA GLU A 535 -35.09 36.22 10.39
C GLU A 535 -34.68 36.12 11.84
N TYR A 536 -34.01 35.02 12.19
CA TYR A 536 -33.52 34.78 13.55
C TYR A 536 -32.03 35.12 13.72
N LYS A 537 -31.22 34.95 12.67
CA LYS A 537 -29.79 35.30 12.62
C LYS A 537 -29.48 35.97 11.28
N VAL A 538 -29.42 37.29 11.28
CA VAL A 538 -29.25 38.12 10.07
C VAL A 538 -28.01 37.70 9.27
N ASN A 539 -26.90 37.40 9.97
CA ASN A 539 -25.63 36.98 9.36
C ASN A 539 -25.62 35.44 9.24
N SER A 540 -26.48 34.89 8.40
CA SER A 540 -26.54 33.47 8.17
C SER A 540 -26.63 33.10 6.70
N LYS A 541 -26.23 31.88 6.34
CA LYS A 541 -26.25 31.36 4.99
C LYS A 541 -26.62 29.91 4.93
N CYS A 542 -27.34 29.50 3.89
CA CYS A 542 -27.58 28.12 3.54
C CYS A 542 -26.91 27.79 2.21
N VAL A 543 -26.21 26.65 2.12
CA VAL A 543 -25.53 26.22 0.90
C VAL A 543 -25.67 24.71 0.72
N GLN A 544 -25.66 24.26 -0.53
CA GLN A 544 -25.58 22.85 -0.90
C GLN A 544 -24.12 22.42 -0.93
N PHE A 545 -23.81 21.28 -0.35
CA PHE A 545 -22.46 20.72 -0.32
C PHE A 545 -21.85 20.55 -1.72
N ASP A 546 -22.64 20.05 -2.68
CA ASP A 546 -22.15 19.81 -4.04
C ASP A 546 -21.65 21.09 -4.73
N SER A 547 -22.26 22.23 -4.43
CA SER A 547 -21.78 23.51 -4.96
C SER A 547 -20.40 23.89 -4.43
N MET A 548 -20.01 23.36 -3.26
CA MET A 548 -18.75 23.67 -2.60
C MET A 548 -17.59 22.78 -3.05
N LYS A 549 -17.87 21.59 -3.59
CA LYS A 549 -16.84 20.60 -3.95
C LYS A 549 -15.71 21.16 -4.82
N THR A 550 -16.05 21.95 -5.82
CA THR A 550 -15.13 22.49 -6.84
C THR A 550 -14.70 23.95 -6.61
N MET A 551 -15.19 24.61 -5.54
CA MET A 551 -14.89 26.02 -5.29
C MET A 551 -13.41 26.26 -5.01
N LYS A 552 -12.87 27.36 -5.53
CA LYS A 552 -11.54 27.85 -5.16
C LYS A 552 -11.56 28.42 -3.74
N GLN A 553 -10.40 28.56 -3.11
CA GLN A 553 -10.27 29.05 -1.74
C GLN A 553 -10.94 30.42 -1.50
N ALA A 554 -10.84 31.36 -2.44
CA ALA A 554 -11.44 32.69 -2.32
C ALA A 554 -12.97 32.62 -2.28
N ASP A 555 -13.56 31.82 -3.18
CA ASP A 555 -15.02 31.64 -3.28
C ASP A 555 -15.54 30.89 -2.04
N LEU A 556 -14.83 29.82 -1.63
CA LEU A 556 -15.15 29.10 -0.40
C LEU A 556 -15.13 30.04 0.81
N ARG A 557 -14.07 30.85 0.98
CA ARG A 557 -13.96 31.81 2.08
C ARG A 557 -15.11 32.84 2.10
N SER A 558 -15.61 33.26 0.92
CA SER A 558 -16.71 34.20 0.82
C SER A 558 -18.02 33.69 1.42
N ILE A 559 -18.24 32.38 1.44
CA ILE A 559 -19.44 31.77 2.05
C ILE A 559 -19.47 32.03 3.56
N PHE A 560 -18.31 31.99 4.23
CA PHE A 560 -18.20 32.04 5.69
C PHE A 560 -17.90 33.47 6.19
N THR A 561 -17.34 34.33 5.36
CA THR A 561 -16.95 35.69 5.80
C THR A 561 -18.16 36.49 6.19
N GLY A 562 -18.14 37.04 7.42
CA GLY A 562 -19.24 37.89 7.95
C GLY A 562 -20.46 37.09 8.41
N GLN A 563 -20.43 35.75 8.37
CA GLN A 563 -21.53 34.93 8.85
C GLN A 563 -21.31 34.48 10.30
N ASP A 564 -22.38 34.44 11.07
CA ASP A 564 -22.43 33.83 12.43
C ASP A 564 -22.82 32.37 12.36
N VAL A 565 -23.72 31.99 11.43
CA VAL A 565 -24.21 30.62 11.21
C VAL A 565 -24.21 30.28 9.73
N VAL A 566 -23.68 29.11 9.38
CA VAL A 566 -23.78 28.57 8.02
C VAL A 566 -24.34 27.15 8.07
N TYR A 567 -25.44 26.92 7.37
CA TYR A 567 -26.01 25.60 7.18
C TYR A 567 -25.54 25.02 5.85
N ILE A 568 -24.99 23.81 5.88
CA ILE A 568 -24.55 23.07 4.72
C ILE A 568 -25.41 21.81 4.59
N TYR A 569 -26.14 21.71 3.49
CA TYR A 569 -26.96 20.54 3.20
C TYR A 569 -26.16 19.53 2.36
N HIS A 570 -26.01 18.34 2.88
CA HIS A 570 -25.29 17.23 2.28
C HIS A 570 -26.28 16.10 2.01
N ASN A 571 -26.39 15.65 0.78
CA ASN A 571 -27.36 14.62 0.38
C ASN A 571 -26.69 13.53 -0.45
N GLN A 572 -25.83 12.73 0.20
CA GLN A 572 -25.16 11.61 -0.46
C GLN A 572 -25.86 10.29 -0.19
N ILE A 573 -26.34 10.07 1.04
CA ILE A 573 -26.93 8.81 1.48
C ILE A 573 -28.34 8.67 0.92
N ASP A 574 -29.22 9.64 1.21
CA ASP A 574 -30.60 9.63 0.78
C ASP A 574 -30.77 9.62 -0.74
N ALA A 575 -29.99 10.44 -1.44
CA ALA A 575 -30.03 10.52 -2.92
C ALA A 575 -29.74 9.19 -3.64
N ARG A 576 -28.99 8.27 -3.02
CA ARG A 576 -28.73 6.93 -3.53
C ARG A 576 -29.75 5.91 -3.00
N GLY A 577 -30.09 6.00 -1.70
CA GLY A 577 -31.03 5.08 -1.06
C GLY A 577 -32.43 5.12 -1.65
N ASP A 578 -32.97 6.29 -1.91
CA ASP A 578 -34.36 6.50 -2.37
C ASP A 578 -34.65 5.97 -3.78
N LYS A 579 -33.63 5.63 -4.56
CA LYS A 579 -33.76 5.17 -5.94
C LYS A 579 -33.59 3.66 -6.03
N ALA A 580 -34.57 2.93 -6.49
CA ALA A 580 -34.49 1.49 -6.70
C ALA A 580 -33.28 1.00 -7.52
N ALA A 581 -32.73 1.85 -8.40
CA ALA A 581 -31.56 1.51 -9.20
C ALA A 581 -30.24 1.58 -8.41
N SER A 582 -30.18 2.35 -7.33
CA SER A 582 -28.97 2.60 -6.53
C SER A 582 -29.13 2.31 -5.04
N GLU A 583 -30.30 1.81 -4.56
CA GLU A 583 -30.51 1.52 -3.14
C GLU A 583 -29.50 0.52 -2.56
N ASN A 584 -28.96 -0.38 -3.39
CA ASN A 584 -27.90 -1.31 -2.99
C ASN A 584 -26.53 -0.65 -2.77
N GLU A 585 -26.33 0.58 -3.24
CA GLU A 585 -25.09 1.34 -3.04
C GLU A 585 -25.13 2.22 -1.78
N VAL A 586 -26.21 2.13 -0.96
CA VAL A 586 -26.40 3.00 0.20
C VAL A 586 -25.24 2.91 1.19
N PHE A 587 -24.65 1.74 1.39
CA PHE A 587 -23.53 1.58 2.32
C PHE A 587 -22.21 2.13 1.76
N THR A 588 -22.04 2.09 0.45
CA THR A 588 -20.95 2.85 -0.22
C THR A 588 -21.18 4.36 -0.05
N ALA A 589 -22.42 4.83 -0.19
CA ALA A 589 -22.77 6.23 0.04
C ALA A 589 -22.51 6.68 1.49
N CYS A 590 -22.72 5.79 2.47
CA CYS A 590 -22.37 6.06 3.86
C CYS A 590 -20.86 6.29 4.06
N GLU A 591 -20.01 5.45 3.47
CA GLU A 591 -18.56 5.61 3.56
C GLU A 591 -18.09 6.88 2.84
N GLU A 592 -18.63 7.15 1.65
CA GLU A 592 -18.35 8.40 0.94
C GLU A 592 -18.78 9.63 1.75
N ALA A 593 -19.96 9.58 2.40
CA ALA A 593 -20.44 10.67 3.24
C ALA A 593 -19.50 10.95 4.43
N ILE A 594 -18.98 9.91 5.08
CA ILE A 594 -17.97 10.03 6.15
C ILE A 594 -16.74 10.78 5.63
N GLU A 595 -16.20 10.36 4.48
CA GLU A 595 -15.01 10.97 3.87
C GLU A 595 -15.26 12.41 3.42
N GLU A 596 -16.39 12.67 2.79
CA GLU A 596 -16.76 14.01 2.30
C GLU A 596 -16.94 15.00 3.45
N ILE A 597 -17.66 14.61 4.52
CA ILE A 597 -17.88 15.49 5.68
C ILE A 597 -16.55 15.75 6.42
N TYR A 598 -15.76 14.71 6.65
CA TYR A 598 -14.45 14.86 7.29
C TYR A 598 -13.53 15.80 6.49
N THR A 599 -13.44 15.59 5.19
CA THR A 599 -12.65 16.45 4.28
C THR A 599 -13.17 17.89 4.21
N LEU A 600 -14.50 18.07 4.20
CA LEU A 600 -15.12 19.39 4.23
C LEU A 600 -14.74 20.17 5.49
N ILE A 601 -14.84 19.55 6.66
CA ILE A 601 -14.49 20.18 7.94
C ILE A 601 -13.03 20.64 7.93
N LYS A 602 -12.10 19.77 7.52
CA LYS A 602 -10.67 20.13 7.41
C LYS A 602 -10.42 21.25 6.39
N ARG A 603 -11.08 21.17 5.25
CA ARG A 603 -10.96 22.18 4.20
C ARG A 603 -11.50 23.56 4.65
N VAL A 604 -12.64 23.60 5.29
CA VAL A 604 -13.24 24.84 5.78
C VAL A 604 -12.42 25.42 6.94
N ALA A 605 -11.93 24.60 7.85
CA ALA A 605 -11.05 25.02 8.91
C ALA A 605 -9.76 25.68 8.38
N SER A 606 -9.11 25.04 7.40
CA SER A 606 -7.84 25.50 6.84
C SER A 606 -7.98 26.68 5.87
N GLN A 607 -9.05 26.75 5.08
CA GLN A 607 -9.21 27.70 3.99
C GLN A 607 -10.14 28.86 4.32
N ALA A 608 -11.10 28.69 5.24
CA ALA A 608 -12.10 29.68 5.57
C ALA A 608 -12.05 30.20 7.01
N ASN A 609 -11.03 29.84 7.79
CA ASN A 609 -10.85 30.26 9.19
C ASN A 609 -12.09 30.02 10.05
N THR A 610 -12.69 28.85 9.95
CA THR A 610 -13.88 28.47 10.69
C THR A 610 -13.60 27.13 11.40
N TYR A 611 -13.82 27.07 12.71
CA TYR A 611 -13.26 26.00 13.54
C TYR A 611 -14.28 25.26 14.40
N HIS A 612 -15.55 25.70 14.40
CA HIS A 612 -16.64 25.06 15.15
C HIS A 612 -17.69 24.52 14.19
N PHE A 613 -17.92 23.21 14.23
CA PHE A 613 -18.84 22.50 13.36
C PHE A 613 -19.79 21.65 14.21
N ILE A 614 -21.02 21.54 13.77
CA ILE A 614 -21.99 20.57 14.26
C ILE A 614 -22.42 19.74 13.06
N VAL A 615 -22.25 18.42 13.15
CA VAL A 615 -22.75 17.46 12.14
C VAL A 615 -24.00 16.80 12.71
N THR A 616 -25.08 16.83 11.94
CA THR A 616 -26.36 16.22 12.33
C THR A 616 -27.09 15.69 11.10
N ALA A 617 -28.25 15.09 11.32
CA ALA A 617 -29.13 14.60 10.28
C ALA A 617 -30.56 15.12 10.46
N ASP A 618 -31.34 15.06 9.40
CA ASP A 618 -32.79 15.28 9.44
C ASP A 618 -33.56 14.04 9.93
N HIS A 619 -33.12 12.86 9.53
CA HIS A 619 -33.60 11.55 9.99
C HIS A 619 -32.52 10.47 9.74
N GLY A 620 -32.79 9.25 10.16
CA GLY A 620 -32.05 8.08 9.71
C GLY A 620 -32.92 7.17 8.82
N PHE A 621 -32.52 5.93 8.64
CA PHE A 621 -33.20 4.98 7.74
C PHE A 621 -33.09 3.55 8.24
N ILE A 622 -33.95 2.69 7.72
CA ILE A 622 -33.84 1.24 7.76
C ILE A 622 -33.41 0.74 6.37
N TYR A 623 -32.54 -0.26 6.34
CA TYR A 623 -32.16 -0.94 5.10
C TYR A 623 -32.09 -2.45 5.32
N LYS A 624 -32.72 -3.21 4.39
CA LYS A 624 -32.67 -4.66 4.32
C LYS A 624 -32.19 -5.06 2.93
N ARG A 625 -31.23 -5.98 2.85
CA ARG A 625 -30.67 -6.37 1.55
C ARG A 625 -31.59 -7.26 0.73
N ASP A 626 -32.26 -8.19 1.41
CA ASP A 626 -33.17 -9.11 0.73
C ASP A 626 -34.45 -8.42 0.32
N LYS A 627 -35.00 -8.87 -0.81
CA LYS A 627 -36.22 -8.30 -1.35
C LYS A 627 -37.38 -8.42 -0.38
N ILE A 628 -38.03 -7.29 -0.09
CA ILE A 628 -39.20 -7.21 0.78
C ILE A 628 -40.32 -8.12 0.27
N GLN A 629 -40.80 -9.03 1.10
CA GLN A 629 -41.85 -9.95 0.81
C GLN A 629 -43.26 -9.32 0.92
N ALA A 630 -44.28 -9.98 0.41
CA ALA A 630 -45.65 -9.49 0.53
C ALA A 630 -46.16 -9.50 2.01
N THR A 631 -45.61 -10.37 2.81
CA THR A 631 -45.90 -10.49 4.25
C THR A 631 -45.41 -9.29 5.05
N ASP A 632 -44.36 -8.61 4.57
CA ASP A 632 -43.75 -7.45 5.22
C ASP A 632 -44.44 -6.13 4.81
N LYS A 633 -45.60 -6.21 4.15
CA LYS A 633 -46.34 -5.06 3.59
C LYS A 633 -47.72 -4.94 4.22
N ILE A 634 -47.90 -3.88 4.97
CA ILE A 634 -49.19 -3.55 5.61
C ILE A 634 -50.10 -2.85 4.60
N ALA A 635 -51.29 -3.38 4.39
CA ALA A 635 -52.29 -2.79 3.52
C ALA A 635 -53.11 -1.69 4.21
N GLY A 636 -53.75 -0.81 3.45
CA GLY A 636 -54.73 0.15 3.96
C GLY A 636 -54.22 1.58 4.20
N ALA A 637 -52.93 1.86 4.05
CA ALA A 637 -52.41 3.20 4.26
C ALA A 637 -52.68 4.16 3.08
N ALA A 638 -52.79 3.66 1.84
CA ALA A 638 -52.93 4.49 0.65
C ALA A 638 -54.38 4.96 0.45
N SER A 639 -54.61 6.25 0.71
CA SER A 639 -55.85 6.97 0.42
C SER A 639 -55.48 8.25 -0.33
N LYS A 640 -56.36 8.72 -1.23
CA LYS A 640 -56.20 9.96 -1.95
C LYS A 640 -56.16 11.21 -1.09
N SER A 641 -56.62 11.13 0.16
CA SER A 641 -56.67 12.21 1.15
C SER A 641 -55.51 12.21 2.15
N ASN A 642 -54.59 11.27 2.04
CA ASN A 642 -53.50 11.11 3.02
C ASN A 642 -52.12 11.50 2.39
N SER A 643 -51.21 12.00 3.23
CA SER A 643 -49.81 12.02 2.92
C SER A 643 -49.21 10.68 3.35
N VAL A 644 -48.62 9.90 2.41
CA VAL A 644 -48.20 8.52 2.68
C VAL A 644 -46.80 8.29 2.14
N GLY A 645 -45.96 7.73 2.97
CA GLY A 645 -44.66 7.12 2.62
C GLY A 645 -44.65 5.61 2.94
N GLN A 646 -43.53 5.01 2.73
CA GLN A 646 -43.37 3.55 2.99
C GLN A 646 -43.44 3.20 4.47
N ARG A 647 -43.06 4.11 5.36
CA ARG A 647 -43.02 3.90 6.79
C ARG A 647 -43.91 4.83 7.58
N TYR A 648 -44.72 5.67 6.92
CA TYR A 648 -45.65 6.58 7.60
C TYR A 648 -46.92 6.87 6.77
N SER A 649 -47.94 7.31 7.47
CA SER A 649 -49.13 7.96 6.84
C SER A 649 -49.60 9.09 7.77
N ILE A 650 -49.93 10.23 7.19
CA ILE A 650 -50.60 11.35 7.90
C ILE A 650 -52.01 11.46 7.35
N SER A 651 -53.00 11.36 8.22
CA SER A 651 -54.43 11.33 7.87
C SER A 651 -55.32 11.89 8.98
N ALA A 652 -56.61 12.13 8.66
CA ALA A 652 -57.60 12.53 9.64
C ALA A 652 -58.07 11.34 10.50
N GLU A 653 -57.90 10.11 10.03
CA GLU A 653 -58.36 8.87 10.70
C GLU A 653 -57.22 7.87 10.86
N GLU A 654 -57.31 7.03 11.90
CA GLU A 654 -56.37 5.94 12.17
C GLU A 654 -56.41 4.86 11.07
N ILE A 655 -55.26 4.29 10.76
CA ILE A 655 -55.16 3.09 9.93
C ILE A 655 -55.51 1.89 10.82
N LYS A 656 -56.66 1.28 10.59
CA LYS A 656 -57.12 0.11 11.35
C LYS A 656 -56.51 -1.17 10.75
N ALA A 657 -55.26 -1.43 11.07
CA ALA A 657 -54.54 -2.65 10.68
C ALA A 657 -53.69 -3.14 11.86
N ASP A 658 -53.54 -4.44 11.98
CA ASP A 658 -52.62 -5.04 12.95
C ASP A 658 -51.18 -4.61 12.68
N GLY A 659 -50.40 -4.37 13.73
CA GLY A 659 -49.01 -3.96 13.63
C GLY A 659 -48.80 -2.48 13.24
N VAL A 660 -49.79 -1.61 13.45
CA VAL A 660 -49.70 -0.17 13.22
C VAL A 660 -49.83 0.58 14.53
N CYS A 661 -48.93 1.51 14.77
CA CYS A 661 -48.94 2.45 15.87
C CYS A 661 -49.39 3.84 15.41
N HIS A 662 -49.89 4.63 16.37
CA HIS A 662 -50.45 5.94 16.10
C HIS A 662 -49.97 6.99 17.10
N THR A 663 -49.82 8.23 16.62
CA THR A 663 -49.67 9.41 17.45
C THR A 663 -50.32 10.61 16.73
N THR A 664 -50.47 11.74 17.38
CA THR A 664 -51.01 12.95 16.72
C THR A 664 -49.87 13.89 16.29
N VAL A 665 -50.10 14.61 15.21
CA VAL A 665 -49.17 15.70 14.78
C VAL A 665 -49.01 16.72 15.92
N GLY A 666 -50.07 17.04 16.61
CA GLY A 666 -50.03 17.96 17.72
C GLY A 666 -49.12 17.52 18.86
N LYS A 667 -49.12 16.21 19.22
CA LYS A 667 -48.21 15.67 20.22
C LYS A 667 -46.73 15.77 19.76
N VAL A 668 -46.43 15.44 18.53
CA VAL A 668 -45.07 15.49 17.97
C VAL A 668 -44.55 16.93 17.89
N LEU A 669 -45.37 17.86 17.42
CA LEU A 669 -44.93 19.25 17.15
C LEU A 669 -45.23 20.20 18.35
N GLY A 670 -45.90 19.77 19.40
CA GLY A 670 -46.30 20.64 20.49
C GLY A 670 -47.40 21.62 20.07
N SER A 671 -48.33 21.18 19.21
CA SER A 671 -49.42 21.99 18.64
C SER A 671 -50.82 21.37 18.95
N VAL A 672 -51.88 21.99 18.46
CA VAL A 672 -53.25 21.48 18.59
C VAL A 672 -53.74 20.71 17.36
N ASP A 673 -52.85 20.29 16.50
CA ASP A 673 -53.15 19.55 15.26
C ASP A 673 -53.58 18.11 15.58
N GLU A 674 -54.84 17.77 15.27
CA GLU A 674 -55.44 16.46 15.56
C GLU A 674 -55.16 15.41 14.48
N ARG A 675 -54.51 15.75 13.40
CA ARG A 675 -54.14 14.75 12.36
C ARG A 675 -53.31 13.65 12.96
N ILE A 676 -53.52 12.44 12.47
CA ILE A 676 -52.91 11.22 13.01
C ILE A 676 -51.73 10.83 12.14
N VAL A 677 -50.62 10.58 12.80
CA VAL A 677 -49.43 9.94 12.22
C VAL A 677 -49.49 8.46 12.54
N SER A 678 -49.64 7.63 11.51
CA SER A 678 -49.63 6.17 11.62
C SER A 678 -48.27 5.63 11.08
N PHE A 679 -47.71 4.66 11.77
CA PHE A 679 -46.42 4.05 11.42
C PHE A 679 -46.40 2.55 11.83
N PRO A 680 -45.60 1.69 11.17
CA PRO A 680 -45.47 0.29 11.51
C PRO A 680 -44.84 0.08 12.91
N LEU A 681 -45.35 -0.89 13.67
CA LEU A 681 -44.83 -1.32 14.97
C LEU A 681 -43.43 -1.95 14.83
N ALA A 682 -43.18 -2.66 13.74
CA ALA A 682 -41.94 -3.37 13.45
C ALA A 682 -41.19 -2.74 12.22
N SER A 683 -40.33 -3.48 11.62
CA SER A 683 -39.57 -3.05 10.43
C SER A 683 -40.35 -3.20 9.11
N ASP A 684 -41.66 -3.47 9.19
CA ASP A 684 -42.57 -3.57 8.04
C ASP A 684 -42.73 -2.24 7.29
N ILE A 685 -43.28 -2.30 6.08
CA ILE A 685 -43.59 -1.13 5.27
C ILE A 685 -45.09 -1.07 4.90
N PHE A 686 -45.60 0.12 4.66
CA PHE A 686 -46.91 0.27 4.05
C PHE A 686 -46.88 -0.09 2.58
N LYS A 687 -47.94 -0.73 2.09
CA LYS A 687 -48.09 -1.05 0.67
C LYS A 687 -48.42 0.21 -0.14
N VAL A 688 -47.40 0.88 -0.61
CA VAL A 688 -47.46 2.12 -1.38
C VAL A 688 -46.86 1.87 -2.77
N ALA A 689 -47.40 2.53 -3.81
CA ALA A 689 -46.82 2.51 -5.14
C ALA A 689 -45.57 3.42 -5.15
N GLY A 690 -44.46 2.90 -5.64
CA GLY A 690 -43.19 3.66 -5.71
C GLY A 690 -42.00 2.75 -5.98
N ALA A 691 -40.85 3.35 -6.25
CA ALA A 691 -39.57 2.69 -6.44
C ALA A 691 -38.87 2.58 -5.08
N GLY A 692 -37.91 1.67 -4.94
CA GLY A 692 -37.09 1.48 -3.75
C GLY A 692 -37.92 0.95 -2.55
N GLN A 693 -37.61 -0.21 -2.04
CA GLN A 693 -38.34 -0.76 -0.90
C GLN A 693 -37.41 -1.25 0.20
N ASN A 694 -36.14 -1.35 -0.11
CA ASN A 694 -35.12 -1.85 0.76
C ASN A 694 -34.53 -0.75 1.67
N PHE A 695 -34.37 0.46 1.10
CA PHE A 695 -34.05 1.68 1.85
C PHE A 695 -35.33 2.43 2.17
N VAL A 696 -35.67 2.58 3.43
CA VAL A 696 -36.92 3.20 3.87
C VAL A 696 -36.73 4.04 5.13
N HIS A 697 -37.51 5.11 5.24
CA HIS A 697 -37.57 6.01 6.39
C HIS A 697 -38.98 6.57 6.60
N GLY A 698 -39.19 7.32 7.66
CA GLY A 698 -40.47 7.93 8.02
C GLY A 698 -41.19 7.26 9.19
N GLY A 699 -40.70 6.10 9.61
CA GLY A 699 -41.21 5.34 10.75
C GLY A 699 -40.62 5.71 12.09
N CYS A 700 -40.85 4.82 13.06
CA CYS A 700 -40.41 4.99 14.43
C CYS A 700 -39.55 3.79 14.87
N SER A 701 -38.30 3.79 14.47
CA SER A 701 -37.28 2.86 14.98
C SER A 701 -36.10 3.64 15.57
N PRO A 702 -35.24 3.05 16.38
CA PRO A 702 -34.04 3.74 16.85
C PRO A 702 -33.19 4.27 15.70
N GLN A 703 -33.06 3.50 14.59
CA GLN A 703 -32.31 3.86 13.40
C GLN A 703 -32.86 5.10 12.68
N GLU A 704 -34.19 5.33 12.74
CA GLU A 704 -34.86 6.47 12.12
C GLU A 704 -34.96 7.68 13.08
N MET A 705 -35.14 7.45 14.40
CA MET A 705 -35.51 8.46 15.40
C MET A 705 -34.34 8.99 16.22
N LEU A 706 -33.21 8.24 16.34
CA LEU A 706 -32.06 8.72 17.10
C LEU A 706 -31.13 9.48 16.15
N VAL A 707 -31.43 10.77 16.03
CA VAL A 707 -30.67 11.69 15.15
C VAL A 707 -29.33 12.03 15.78
N PRO A 708 -28.20 11.76 15.14
CA PRO A 708 -26.90 12.07 15.69
C PRO A 708 -26.63 13.57 15.79
N MET A 709 -25.80 13.96 16.75
CA MET A 709 -25.25 15.29 16.87
C MET A 709 -23.79 15.17 17.27
N ILE A 710 -22.88 15.53 16.35
CA ILE A 710 -21.43 15.59 16.58
C ILE A 710 -21.05 17.07 16.70
N ASP A 711 -20.56 17.49 17.86
CA ASP A 711 -19.94 18.80 18.05
C ASP A 711 -18.43 18.67 17.84
N VAL A 712 -17.88 19.42 16.91
CA VAL A 712 -16.47 19.35 16.50
C VAL A 712 -15.82 20.72 16.60
N LYS A 713 -14.74 20.81 17.36
CA LYS A 713 -13.85 21.96 17.37
C LYS A 713 -12.49 21.56 16.79
N VAL A 714 -12.08 22.30 15.75
CA VAL A 714 -10.78 22.08 15.10
C VAL A 714 -9.79 23.09 15.65
N ASP A 715 -8.62 22.61 16.06
CA ASP A 715 -7.58 23.49 16.57
C ASP A 715 -6.99 24.42 15.48
N LYS A 716 -6.69 25.65 15.88
CA LYS A 716 -6.08 26.67 15.00
C LYS A 716 -4.59 26.37 14.77
N GLY A 717 -4.30 25.26 14.06
CA GLY A 717 -2.94 24.81 13.74
C GLY A 717 -2.57 25.03 12.28
N LYS A 718 -1.24 25.04 11.98
CA LYS A 718 -0.73 25.06 10.59
C LYS A 718 -1.25 23.85 9.80
N LYS A 719 -1.36 23.99 8.45
CA LYS A 719 -1.72 22.89 7.53
C LYS A 719 -1.01 21.60 7.92
N GLU A 720 -1.74 20.49 8.01
CA GLU A 720 -1.12 19.19 8.03
C GLU A 720 -0.40 18.96 6.72
N THR A 721 0.89 18.77 6.88
CA THR A 721 1.75 18.35 5.79
C THR A 721 2.41 17.06 6.27
N SER A 722 2.26 15.98 5.50
CA SER A 722 3.11 14.81 5.68
C SER A 722 4.55 15.16 5.26
N LEU A 723 5.50 14.44 5.79
CA LEU A 723 6.89 14.51 5.34
C LEU A 723 7.09 13.46 4.23
N ALA A 724 7.94 13.78 3.26
CA ALA A 724 8.30 12.83 2.21
C ALA A 724 9.11 11.68 2.82
N GLU A 725 8.58 10.47 2.79
CA GLU A 725 9.22 9.27 3.35
C GLU A 725 10.25 8.65 2.41
N ILE A 726 11.19 7.89 2.98
CA ILE A 726 12.18 7.12 2.22
C ILE A 726 12.04 5.63 2.51
N ALA A 727 12.30 4.80 1.50
CA ALA A 727 12.30 3.34 1.60
C ALA A 727 13.59 2.75 1.01
N LEU A 728 14.04 1.63 1.59
CA LEU A 728 15.16 0.85 1.06
C LEU A 728 14.69 0.07 -0.18
N VAL A 729 15.46 0.13 -1.27
CA VAL A 729 15.22 -0.60 -2.52
C VAL A 729 16.17 -1.78 -2.67
N SER A 730 17.42 -1.62 -2.21
CA SER A 730 18.41 -2.70 -2.25
C SER A 730 17.97 -3.89 -1.41
N LEU A 731 18.11 -5.10 -1.96
CA LEU A 731 17.75 -6.37 -1.29
C LEU A 731 18.92 -6.98 -0.50
N THR A 732 19.89 -6.17 -0.12
CA THR A 732 21.05 -6.64 0.63
C THR A 732 20.62 -7.05 2.05
N SER A 733 20.57 -8.35 2.30
CA SER A 733 20.34 -8.93 3.62
C SER A 733 21.64 -9.15 4.42
N LYS A 734 22.80 -9.01 3.73
CA LYS A 734 24.10 -9.37 4.28
C LYS A 734 25.16 -8.39 3.77
N ILE A 735 25.98 -7.89 4.70
CA ILE A 735 27.11 -7.04 4.38
C ILE A 735 28.39 -7.86 4.54
N THR A 736 29.18 -7.92 3.47
CA THR A 736 30.44 -8.68 3.40
C THR A 736 31.67 -7.80 3.29
N ASN A 737 31.52 -6.52 3.03
CA ASN A 737 32.61 -5.56 2.80
C ASN A 737 32.53 -4.39 3.79
N LEU A 738 33.69 -3.80 4.13
CA LEU A 738 33.76 -2.60 4.96
C LEU A 738 33.14 -1.37 4.30
N ILE A 739 32.93 -1.39 2.99
CA ILE A 739 32.20 -0.36 2.26
C ILE A 739 31.06 -1.03 1.50
N THR A 740 29.86 -0.49 1.65
CA THR A 740 28.66 -0.96 0.98
C THR A 740 27.85 0.21 0.46
N THR A 741 27.21 0.01 -0.67
CA THR A 741 26.34 1.01 -1.30
C THR A 741 24.92 0.44 -1.41
N LEU A 742 23.93 1.21 -0.94
CA LEU A 742 22.52 0.82 -0.97
C LEU A 742 21.68 1.85 -1.72
N ASP A 743 20.68 1.37 -2.47
CA ASP A 743 19.72 2.21 -3.16
C ASP A 743 18.46 2.42 -2.32
N PHE A 744 17.98 3.64 -2.32
CA PHE A 744 16.77 4.09 -1.64
C PHE A 744 15.85 4.80 -2.61
N VAL A 745 14.60 4.94 -2.24
CA VAL A 745 13.60 5.69 -2.98
C VAL A 745 12.83 6.62 -2.05
N GLN A 746 12.58 7.83 -2.48
CA GLN A 746 11.57 8.70 -1.88
C GLN A 746 10.20 8.23 -2.36
N THR A 747 9.33 7.77 -1.45
CA THR A 747 8.08 7.07 -1.76
C THR A 747 7.06 7.97 -2.46
N GLU A 748 6.95 9.22 -2.02
CA GLU A 748 6.02 10.21 -2.57
C GLU A 748 6.75 11.47 -3.06
N PRO A 749 6.26 12.11 -4.14
CA PRO A 749 6.83 13.37 -4.61
C PRO A 749 6.48 14.50 -3.64
N VAL A 750 7.41 15.44 -3.43
CA VAL A 750 7.14 16.68 -2.68
C VAL A 750 6.06 17.48 -3.39
N SER A 751 5.11 17.97 -2.61
CA SER A 751 3.93 18.69 -3.08
C SER A 751 3.50 19.76 -2.04
N ASP A 752 2.35 20.39 -2.25
CA ASP A 752 1.78 21.32 -1.27
C ASP A 752 1.42 20.67 0.07
N VAL A 753 1.17 19.35 0.07
CA VAL A 753 0.80 18.55 1.25
C VAL A 753 1.91 17.61 1.72
N VAL A 754 2.80 17.16 0.86
CA VAL A 754 4.00 16.38 1.20
C VAL A 754 5.19 17.31 1.23
N LYS A 755 5.78 17.54 2.40
CA LYS A 755 6.90 18.47 2.59
C LYS A 755 8.23 17.73 2.54
N GLU A 756 9.23 18.42 2.00
CA GLU A 756 10.61 17.98 2.07
C GLU A 756 11.08 17.83 3.52
N THR A 757 11.88 16.82 3.78
CA THR A 757 12.54 16.61 5.06
C THR A 757 13.92 16.02 4.86
N SER A 758 14.74 16.01 5.90
CA SER A 758 16.05 15.38 5.91
C SER A 758 16.07 14.18 6.84
N TYR A 759 16.81 13.15 6.42
CA TYR A 759 16.99 11.91 7.17
C TYR A 759 18.47 11.65 7.41
N ARG A 760 18.79 11.18 8.63
CA ARG A 760 20.09 10.61 8.96
C ARG A 760 20.02 9.10 8.84
N VAL A 761 20.81 8.53 7.93
CA VAL A 761 20.78 7.11 7.60
C VAL A 761 22.14 6.49 7.95
N TYR A 762 22.14 5.46 8.79
CA TYR A 762 23.36 4.79 9.26
C TYR A 762 23.06 3.38 9.78
N PHE A 763 24.11 2.61 10.05
CA PHE A 763 23.99 1.29 10.66
C PHE A 763 24.31 1.31 12.15
N ILE A 764 23.55 0.51 12.90
CA ILE A 764 23.74 0.29 14.35
C ILE A 764 23.84 -1.20 14.68
N SER A 765 24.48 -1.52 15.81
CA SER A 765 24.43 -2.84 16.45
C SER A 765 23.15 -2.97 17.28
N ASP A 766 22.88 -4.18 17.77
CA ASP A 766 21.77 -4.47 18.71
C ASP A 766 21.86 -3.62 20.00
N SER A 767 23.08 -3.25 20.41
CA SER A 767 23.34 -2.33 21.54
C SER A 767 23.21 -0.84 21.17
N ASN A 768 22.66 -0.51 19.99
CA ASN A 768 22.54 0.85 19.45
C ASN A 768 23.89 1.58 19.21
N GLU A 769 25.02 0.87 19.16
CA GLU A 769 26.29 1.48 18.76
C GLU A 769 26.28 1.79 17.27
N LYS A 770 26.57 3.03 16.87
CA LYS A 770 26.73 3.40 15.47
C LYS A 770 27.99 2.74 14.88
N ILE A 771 27.81 1.88 13.87
CA ILE A 771 28.86 1.07 13.25
C ILE A 771 29.25 1.50 11.85
N SER A 772 28.57 2.49 11.26
CA SER A 772 28.91 3.09 9.97
C SER A 772 29.03 4.61 10.06
N ASN A 773 29.49 5.26 8.95
CA ASN A 773 29.27 6.67 8.76
C ASN A 773 27.77 6.98 8.70
N GLU A 774 27.44 8.23 8.96
CA GLU A 774 26.10 8.78 8.82
C GLU A 774 25.98 9.47 7.46
N ASN A 775 24.89 9.16 6.73
CA ASN A 775 24.53 9.86 5.51
C ASN A 775 23.32 10.77 5.80
N ILE A 776 23.41 12.03 5.38
CA ILE A 776 22.27 12.95 5.41
C ILE A 776 21.62 12.97 4.04
N VAL A 777 20.32 12.71 4.00
CA VAL A 777 19.52 12.65 2.77
C VAL A 777 18.41 13.68 2.86
N ILE A 778 18.26 14.48 1.80
CA ILE A 778 17.13 15.40 1.67
C ILE A 778 16.11 14.76 0.72
N ALA A 779 14.93 14.45 1.26
CA ALA A 779 13.81 13.94 0.50
C ALA A 779 13.02 15.12 -0.12
N ASP A 780 13.56 15.70 -1.21
CA ASP A 780 13.08 16.93 -1.86
C ASP A 780 12.55 16.72 -3.29
N LYS A 781 12.54 15.48 -3.79
CA LYS A 781 12.18 15.17 -5.17
C LYS A 781 10.70 15.41 -5.46
N LYS A 782 10.40 16.12 -6.55
CA LYS A 782 9.05 16.51 -7.00
C LYS A 782 8.54 15.69 -8.18
N ASP A 783 9.39 14.87 -8.80
CA ASP A 783 9.02 14.08 -9.98
C ASP A 783 8.00 13.00 -9.61
N LYS A 784 6.97 12.81 -10.43
CA LYS A 784 5.96 11.76 -10.25
C LYS A 784 6.50 10.36 -10.55
N ASP A 785 7.51 10.28 -11.42
CA ASP A 785 8.18 9.03 -11.76
C ASP A 785 9.06 8.57 -10.57
N THR A 786 8.74 7.40 -10.02
CA THR A 786 9.43 6.81 -8.89
C THR A 786 10.91 6.56 -9.16
N THR A 787 11.27 6.19 -10.40
CA THR A 787 12.67 5.92 -10.78
C THR A 787 13.55 7.16 -10.67
N LYS A 788 12.99 8.34 -10.88
CA LYS A 788 13.68 9.62 -10.72
C LYS A 788 13.81 10.09 -9.28
N ARG A 789 13.09 9.45 -8.37
CA ARG A 789 13.17 9.70 -6.93
C ARG A 789 14.12 8.72 -6.22
N MET A 790 14.76 7.82 -6.96
CA MET A 790 15.79 6.93 -6.42
C MET A 790 17.09 7.70 -6.14
N PHE A 791 17.83 7.26 -5.12
CA PHE A 791 19.14 7.78 -4.75
C PHE A 791 19.96 6.68 -4.07
N ARG A 792 21.26 6.89 -4.03
CA ARG A 792 22.24 5.91 -3.54
C ARG A 792 23.01 6.47 -2.37
N LEU A 793 23.24 5.66 -1.34
CA LEU A 793 24.04 5.98 -0.17
C LEU A 793 25.19 4.99 -0.03
N ARG A 794 26.36 5.52 0.30
CA ARG A 794 27.57 4.74 0.58
C ARG A 794 27.80 4.71 2.08
N PHE A 795 28.03 3.51 2.62
CA PHE A 795 28.27 3.25 4.02
C PHE A 795 29.67 2.66 4.21
N ASN A 796 30.46 3.31 5.05
CA ASN A 796 31.79 2.87 5.46
C ASN A 796 31.67 2.34 6.89
N PHE A 797 31.89 1.06 7.10
CA PHE A 797 31.79 0.42 8.41
C PHE A 797 33.06 0.60 9.23
N LYS A 798 32.91 0.65 10.56
CA LYS A 798 34.04 0.63 11.48
C LYS A 798 34.84 -0.66 11.28
N ASN A 799 36.16 -0.55 11.23
CA ASN A 799 37.06 -1.71 11.10
C ASN A 799 37.15 -2.45 12.43
N LYS A 800 36.19 -3.34 12.70
CA LYS A 800 36.14 -4.21 13.90
C LYS A 800 35.55 -5.57 13.53
N LYS A 801 35.82 -6.60 14.37
CA LYS A 801 35.19 -7.90 14.19
C LYS A 801 33.69 -7.83 14.42
N TYR A 802 32.89 -8.30 13.46
CA TYR A 802 31.44 -8.42 13.55
C TYR A 802 31.03 -9.85 13.84
N ASP A 803 30.14 -10.03 14.80
CA ASP A 803 29.61 -11.34 15.17
C ASP A 803 28.36 -11.64 14.31
N LYS A 804 28.42 -12.67 13.47
CA LYS A 804 27.32 -13.09 12.61
C LYS A 804 26.05 -13.53 13.33
N SER A 805 26.16 -13.85 14.63
CA SER A 805 25.02 -14.24 15.47
C SER A 805 24.30 -13.04 16.10
N GLN A 806 24.89 -11.86 16.07
CA GLN A 806 24.30 -10.63 16.56
C GLN A 806 23.46 -9.95 15.48
N LYS A 807 22.44 -9.20 15.93
CA LYS A 807 21.61 -8.39 15.04
C LYS A 807 22.23 -7.03 14.81
N TYR A 808 22.18 -6.60 13.57
CA TYR A 808 22.57 -5.25 13.16
C TYR A 808 21.44 -4.64 12.36
N TYR A 809 21.32 -3.31 12.38
CA TYR A 809 20.21 -2.64 11.74
C TYR A 809 20.69 -1.46 10.90
N LEU A 810 20.16 -1.36 9.68
CA LEU A 810 20.13 -0.10 8.96
C LEU A 810 18.96 0.71 9.52
N VAL A 811 19.22 1.93 9.95
CA VAL A 811 18.20 2.82 10.52
C VAL A 811 18.20 4.17 9.81
N ALA A 812 17.00 4.75 9.70
CA ALA A 812 16.86 6.14 9.29
C ALA A 812 16.06 6.92 10.34
N TYR A 813 16.55 8.08 10.70
CA TYR A 813 15.93 9.01 11.65
C TYR A 813 15.55 10.31 10.95
N ASP A 814 14.38 10.83 11.22
CA ASP A 814 14.04 12.20 10.86
C ASP A 814 15.04 13.13 11.56
N ASP A 815 15.75 13.95 10.78
CA ASP A 815 16.85 14.79 11.28
C ASP A 815 16.39 15.91 12.21
N LYS A 816 15.13 16.34 12.11
CA LYS A 816 14.55 17.42 12.91
C LYS A 816 13.95 16.94 14.23
N ASN A 817 13.28 15.79 14.19
CA ASN A 817 12.48 15.28 15.32
C ASN A 817 13.16 14.13 16.06
N ASP A 818 14.26 13.59 15.52
CA ASP A 818 15.00 12.44 16.05
C ASP A 818 14.13 11.18 16.22
N ILE A 819 13.14 11.00 15.30
CA ILE A 819 12.22 9.86 15.28
C ILE A 819 12.72 8.85 14.27
N GLU A 820 12.82 7.57 14.68
CA GLU A 820 13.16 6.48 13.79
C GLU A 820 12.00 6.22 12.81
N VAL A 821 12.29 6.28 11.50
CA VAL A 821 11.30 6.09 10.43
C VAL A 821 11.56 4.82 9.62
N LEU A 822 12.75 4.24 9.71
CA LEU A 822 13.11 3.00 9.02
C LEU A 822 14.04 2.18 9.91
N ARG A 823 13.75 0.89 10.05
CA ARG A 823 14.63 -0.12 10.66
C ARG A 823 14.63 -1.39 9.81
N HIS A 824 15.80 -1.79 9.33
CA HIS A 824 15.98 -2.98 8.52
C HIS A 824 17.11 -3.85 9.09
N GLU A 825 16.80 -5.12 9.38
CA GLU A 825 17.77 -6.06 9.96
C GLU A 825 18.77 -6.52 8.90
N ILE A 826 20.06 -6.52 9.24
CA ILE A 826 21.16 -6.88 8.34
C ILE A 826 22.12 -7.86 9.05
N ILE A 827 22.59 -8.84 8.33
CA ILE A 827 23.64 -9.77 8.76
C ILE A 827 25.01 -9.18 8.40
N MET A 828 25.88 -9.00 9.38
CA MET A 828 27.26 -8.56 9.16
C MET A 828 28.17 -9.76 9.02
N ASP A 829 28.77 -9.97 7.84
CA ASP A 829 29.68 -11.09 7.52
C ASP A 829 30.98 -10.57 6.87
N ILE A 830 31.58 -9.58 7.50
CA ILE A 830 32.83 -8.97 7.04
C ILE A 830 33.97 -9.86 7.50
N ALA A 831 34.71 -10.44 6.54
CA ALA A 831 35.89 -11.22 6.83
C ALA A 831 37.07 -10.33 7.24
N PHE A 832 37.67 -10.62 8.38
CA PHE A 832 38.90 -9.96 8.83
C PHE A 832 40.13 -10.75 8.36
N ALA A 833 41.23 -10.03 8.05
CA ALA A 833 42.49 -10.64 7.64
C ALA A 833 43.11 -11.60 8.66
N ASP A 834 42.71 -11.48 9.96
CA ASP A 834 43.20 -12.34 11.04
C ASP A 834 42.48 -13.70 11.10
N ASP A 835 41.38 -13.93 10.37
CA ASP A 835 40.69 -15.23 10.28
C ASP A 835 41.42 -16.23 9.37
N PHE A 836 42.43 -15.79 8.62
CA PHE A 836 43.37 -16.66 7.91
C PHE A 836 44.60 -16.87 8.81
N GLY A 837 44.44 -17.81 9.74
CA GLY A 837 45.57 -18.24 10.56
C GLY A 837 46.77 -18.65 9.71
N PHE A 838 47.82 -17.86 9.72
CA PHE A 838 49.14 -18.31 9.34
C PHE A 838 49.56 -19.34 10.38
N PHE A 839 49.47 -20.59 10.06
CA PHE A 839 50.30 -21.61 10.67
C PHE A 839 51.73 -21.34 10.22
N GLY A 840 52.59 -20.85 11.13
CA GLY A 840 54.02 -20.87 11.04
C GLY A 840 54.59 -22.28 11.04
#